data_a37f6329107c85f6d47d193e405030c9
#
_entry.id   a37f6329107c85f6d47d193e405030c9
#
_cell.length_a   1.000
_cell.length_b   1.000
_cell.length_c   1.000
_cell.angle_alpha   90.00
_cell.angle_beta   90.00
_cell.angle_gamma   90.00
#
_symmetry.space_group_name_H-M   'P 1'
#
loop_
_entity.id
_entity.type
_entity.pdbx_description
1 polymer ?
#
loop_
_entity_poly.entity_id
_entity_poly.type
_entity_poly.pdbx_seq_one_letter_code
_entity_poly.pdbx_strand_id
1 'polypeptide(L)'
;MSRKKWTVSQYDKDMAAELAESYELDPFAALLLVSRGVTADNADEFLYPQCDIDPFLLPDMEKAANRIRKAIESFEKIAVFGDYDADGVTSAAVMYSYLESRGADVICHIPDRINEGYGISPQAVENLKERGVSLIITVDNGISAFDAAKTAKELSVDLVITDHHKQSGELPEAVAVVDPQRTDCNIPFRDWAGVGVAFKTICAVEGDGEEELLDEFSDLVAIGTLADVVPLKKENRALVYEGLKRINSGSRQGIEALKNAAGVSGKKLGAGGISFTLAPRINAAGRMGSAMTAFRLLLSDDENDAAELAKTIDTYNKERHSVENEITKQAIAEIESRPDEKYASVIVVSGENWHQGVIGIVAARLCGKYGKPAVVISVDGEKGKGSCRSIEGFSIYDALSAVSDTLTHFGGHTLAAGLGVEKSRIDEFRTAINEYAKTVEMPFPELRLDCKLNPAYINMDLINSLELLEPFGAGNEEPCFGLFNMKISRITPIGDGKHLRLALKKGNTEITALLFSVRAEEFPFRLGDTVDAAVKITKNEFRGEVKPSVRICDMRFSGSNDVNYLKSVRLYEKYRRHEKLNEKELRFITPTRDFLASAYKFFKKSGGWHFDLHSLLIRANCPEASAATLLVSEDVLCELKLMEKTENGVFSLCETSEKKDLDSSKILAGLKAEMGENHG
;
A
#
# COMPACT_ATOMS: atom_id res chain seq x y z
N MET A 1 2.73 -15.75 7.92
CA MET A 1 1.80 -15.05 7.02
C MET A 1 0.57 -14.66 7.81
N SER A 2 0.11 -13.41 7.70
CA SER A 2 -1.17 -12.98 8.29
C SER A 2 -2.30 -13.72 7.58
N ARG A 3 -3.17 -14.40 8.32
CA ARG A 3 -4.29 -15.10 7.70
C ARG A 3 -5.34 -14.14 7.23
N LYS A 4 -5.87 -14.45 6.05
CA LYS A 4 -6.89 -13.66 5.37
C LYS A 4 -8.11 -14.54 5.08
N LYS A 5 -9.27 -13.93 5.07
CA LYS A 5 -10.48 -14.54 4.53
C LYS A 5 -10.38 -14.54 3.01
N TRP A 6 -10.38 -15.69 2.37
CA TRP A 6 -10.37 -15.77 0.91
C TRP A 6 -11.80 -15.69 0.38
N THR A 7 -12.01 -14.76 -0.55
CA THR A 7 -13.26 -14.60 -1.29
C THR A 7 -13.00 -14.82 -2.77
N VAL A 8 -13.89 -15.54 -3.44
CA VAL A 8 -13.81 -15.77 -4.89
C VAL A 8 -14.85 -14.90 -5.56
N SER A 9 -14.43 -14.11 -6.54
CA SER A 9 -15.33 -13.26 -7.30
C SER A 9 -16.42 -14.10 -7.98
N GLN A 10 -17.62 -13.58 -7.97
CA GLN A 10 -18.72 -14.10 -8.78
C GLN A 10 -18.76 -13.33 -10.09
N TYR A 11 -19.14 -13.98 -11.16
CA TYR A 11 -19.24 -13.39 -12.49
C TYR A 11 -20.44 -13.98 -13.24
N ASP A 12 -21.02 -13.15 -14.10
CA ASP A 12 -22.09 -13.57 -14.99
C ASP A 12 -21.47 -14.24 -16.22
N LYS A 13 -21.81 -15.53 -16.43
CA LYS A 13 -21.27 -16.31 -17.55
C LYS A 13 -21.89 -15.94 -18.88
N ASP A 14 -23.15 -15.54 -18.88
CA ASP A 14 -23.86 -15.17 -20.11
C ASP A 14 -23.30 -13.83 -20.61
N MET A 15 -23.11 -12.88 -19.71
CA MET A 15 -22.43 -11.60 -20.01
C MET A 15 -20.99 -11.82 -20.49
N ALA A 16 -20.25 -12.77 -19.90
CA ALA A 16 -18.89 -13.07 -20.32
C ALA A 16 -18.87 -13.72 -21.73
N ALA A 17 -19.85 -14.55 -22.06
CA ALA A 17 -19.98 -15.13 -23.38
C ALA A 17 -20.33 -14.07 -24.44
N GLU A 18 -21.28 -13.17 -24.14
CA GLU A 18 -21.64 -12.03 -25.00
C GLU A 18 -20.43 -11.11 -25.25
N LEU A 19 -19.67 -10.78 -24.20
CA LEU A 19 -18.48 -9.95 -24.34
C LEU A 19 -17.40 -10.64 -25.18
N ALA A 20 -17.22 -11.97 -25.00
CA ALA A 20 -16.27 -12.76 -25.78
C ALA A 20 -16.62 -12.76 -27.28
N GLU A 21 -17.90 -12.90 -27.62
CA GLU A 21 -18.37 -12.90 -28.99
C GLU A 21 -18.26 -11.51 -29.62
N SER A 22 -18.70 -10.46 -28.91
CA SER A 22 -18.72 -9.09 -29.41
C SER A 22 -17.34 -8.50 -29.70
N TYR A 23 -16.33 -8.89 -28.92
CA TYR A 23 -14.98 -8.36 -29.02
C TYR A 23 -13.93 -9.39 -29.46
N GLU A 24 -14.37 -10.56 -29.95
CA GLU A 24 -13.49 -11.66 -30.36
C GLU A 24 -12.45 -12.05 -29.31
N LEU A 25 -12.83 -11.99 -28.00
CA LEU A 25 -11.94 -12.26 -26.90
C LEU A 25 -11.88 -13.75 -26.56
N ASP A 26 -10.75 -14.17 -26.00
CA ASP A 26 -10.69 -15.45 -25.31
C ASP A 26 -11.73 -15.50 -24.19
N PRO A 27 -12.53 -16.58 -24.07
CA PRO A 27 -13.59 -16.67 -23.06
C PRO A 27 -13.12 -16.48 -21.63
N PHE A 28 -11.86 -16.82 -21.33
CA PHE A 28 -11.30 -16.61 -19.99
C PHE A 28 -10.96 -15.14 -19.76
N ALA A 29 -10.45 -14.43 -20.78
CA ALA A 29 -10.24 -12.98 -20.71
C ALA A 29 -11.55 -12.24 -20.47
N ALA A 30 -12.61 -12.58 -21.22
CA ALA A 30 -13.94 -11.99 -21.06
C ALA A 30 -14.50 -12.24 -19.65
N LEU A 31 -14.30 -13.44 -19.11
CA LEU A 31 -14.72 -13.79 -17.74
C LEU A 31 -14.00 -12.92 -16.69
N LEU A 32 -12.71 -12.68 -16.86
CA LEU A 32 -11.94 -11.81 -15.95
C LEU A 32 -12.39 -10.35 -16.07
N LEU A 33 -12.68 -9.88 -17.28
CA LEU A 33 -13.22 -8.53 -17.51
C LEU A 33 -14.56 -8.34 -16.81
N VAL A 34 -15.50 -9.27 -16.99
CA VAL A 34 -16.82 -9.22 -16.34
C VAL A 34 -16.69 -9.31 -14.81
N SER A 35 -15.77 -10.11 -14.28
CA SER A 35 -15.51 -10.18 -12.83
C SER A 35 -15.02 -8.85 -12.22
N ARG A 36 -14.54 -7.93 -13.07
CA ARG A 36 -14.06 -6.57 -12.75
C ARG A 36 -15.10 -5.48 -13.03
N GLY A 37 -16.30 -5.87 -13.45
CA GLY A 37 -17.40 -4.96 -13.77
C GLY A 37 -17.33 -4.36 -15.18
N VAL A 38 -16.54 -4.97 -16.07
CA VAL A 38 -16.59 -4.63 -17.49
C VAL A 38 -17.85 -5.25 -18.11
N THR A 39 -18.64 -4.44 -18.79
CA THR A 39 -19.87 -4.80 -19.50
C THR A 39 -19.75 -4.37 -20.95
N ALA A 40 -20.71 -4.73 -21.79
CA ALA A 40 -20.76 -4.24 -23.19
C ALA A 40 -20.74 -2.70 -23.29
N ASP A 41 -21.32 -2.00 -22.30
CA ASP A 41 -21.40 -0.53 -22.31
C ASP A 41 -20.06 0.19 -22.04
N ASN A 42 -19.11 -0.47 -21.37
CA ASN A 42 -17.82 0.12 -20.99
C ASN A 42 -16.59 -0.67 -21.48
N ALA A 43 -16.81 -1.69 -22.31
CA ALA A 43 -15.74 -2.55 -22.80
C ALA A 43 -14.78 -1.78 -23.73
N ASP A 44 -15.30 -0.91 -24.59
CA ASP A 44 -14.48 -0.06 -25.46
C ASP A 44 -13.55 0.84 -24.65
N GLU A 45 -14.07 1.50 -23.62
CA GLU A 45 -13.29 2.35 -22.71
C GLU A 45 -12.19 1.57 -21.98
N PHE A 46 -12.44 0.31 -21.65
CA PHE A 46 -11.45 -0.53 -20.97
C PHE A 46 -10.39 -1.09 -21.94
N LEU A 47 -10.82 -1.62 -23.10
CA LEU A 47 -9.94 -2.29 -24.06
C LEU A 47 -9.15 -1.32 -24.94
N TYR A 48 -9.76 -0.18 -25.27
CA TYR A 48 -9.20 0.87 -26.14
C TYR A 48 -9.24 2.23 -25.45
N PRO A 49 -8.55 2.37 -24.31
CA PRO A 49 -8.63 3.58 -23.49
C PRO A 49 -8.10 4.80 -24.24
N GLN A 50 -8.83 5.90 -24.19
CA GLN A 50 -8.50 7.16 -24.85
C GLN A 50 -8.47 8.33 -23.87
N CYS A 51 -7.73 9.38 -24.21
CA CYS A 51 -7.71 10.65 -23.50
C CYS A 51 -8.65 11.61 -24.26
N ASP A 52 -9.95 11.57 -23.96
CA ASP A 52 -10.98 12.26 -24.73
C ASP A 52 -11.83 13.24 -23.91
N ILE A 53 -11.54 13.40 -22.62
CA ILE A 53 -12.25 14.34 -21.77
C ILE A 53 -11.74 15.76 -22.05
N ASP A 54 -12.64 16.62 -22.54
CA ASP A 54 -12.35 18.04 -22.76
C ASP A 54 -11.85 18.70 -21.46
N PRO A 55 -10.61 19.24 -21.43
CA PRO A 55 -10.08 19.89 -20.25
C PRO A 55 -10.92 21.08 -19.75
N PHE A 56 -11.67 21.75 -20.64
CA PHE A 56 -12.51 22.88 -20.26
C PHE A 56 -13.77 22.48 -19.47
N LEU A 57 -14.06 21.19 -19.31
CA LEU A 57 -15.06 20.70 -18.36
C LEU A 57 -14.61 20.84 -16.90
N LEU A 58 -13.31 20.98 -16.64
CA LEU A 58 -12.80 21.24 -15.29
C LEU A 58 -13.13 22.67 -14.86
N PRO A 59 -13.64 22.87 -13.63
CA PRO A 59 -13.92 24.21 -13.11
C PRO A 59 -12.70 25.13 -13.19
N ASP A 60 -12.93 26.40 -13.55
CA ASP A 60 -11.93 27.45 -13.72
C ASP A 60 -10.83 27.17 -14.77
N MET A 61 -10.85 26.07 -15.52
CA MET A 61 -9.83 25.74 -16.51
C MET A 61 -9.66 26.84 -17.56
N GLU A 62 -10.76 27.43 -18.07
CA GLU A 62 -10.69 28.52 -19.03
C GLU A 62 -9.98 29.75 -18.46
N LYS A 63 -10.24 30.09 -17.18
CA LYS A 63 -9.53 31.19 -16.50
C LYS A 63 -8.05 30.91 -16.34
N ALA A 64 -7.71 29.66 -15.95
CA ALA A 64 -6.33 29.20 -15.80
C ALA A 64 -5.57 29.29 -17.13
N ALA A 65 -6.12 28.70 -18.20
CA ALA A 65 -5.52 28.70 -19.52
C ALA A 65 -5.30 30.12 -20.06
N ASN A 66 -6.32 30.97 -19.95
CA ASN A 66 -6.22 32.37 -20.40
C ASN A 66 -5.16 33.17 -19.58
N ARG A 67 -5.06 32.94 -18.26
CA ARG A 67 -4.06 33.62 -17.44
C ARG A 67 -2.64 33.15 -17.77
N ILE A 68 -2.46 31.86 -18.00
CA ILE A 68 -1.16 31.29 -18.36
C ILE A 68 -0.73 31.77 -19.75
N ARG A 69 -1.60 31.74 -20.76
CA ARG A 69 -1.34 32.27 -22.12
C ARG A 69 -0.91 33.74 -22.04
N LYS A 70 -1.65 34.56 -21.29
CA LYS A 70 -1.29 35.98 -21.08
C LYS A 70 0.10 36.14 -20.49
N ALA A 71 0.48 35.32 -19.51
CA ALA A 71 1.81 35.40 -18.91
C ALA A 71 2.91 35.05 -19.92
N ILE A 72 2.72 34.02 -20.74
CA ILE A 72 3.66 33.65 -21.81
C ILE A 72 3.79 34.78 -22.81
N GLU A 73 2.67 35.29 -23.34
CA GLU A 73 2.67 36.37 -24.34
C GLU A 73 3.27 37.69 -23.83
N SER A 74 3.12 37.96 -22.54
CA SER A 74 3.64 39.20 -21.92
C SER A 74 5.02 39.03 -21.30
N PHE A 75 5.68 37.87 -21.48
CA PHE A 75 6.99 37.55 -20.90
C PHE A 75 7.04 37.77 -19.38
N GLU A 76 5.94 37.46 -18.69
CA GLU A 76 5.89 37.51 -17.26
C GLU A 76 6.73 36.40 -16.67
N LYS A 77 7.36 36.65 -15.50
CA LYS A 77 8.07 35.61 -14.78
C LYS A 77 7.11 34.69 -14.06
N ILE A 78 7.14 33.40 -14.41
CA ILE A 78 6.27 32.36 -13.89
C ILE A 78 7.02 31.47 -12.92
N ALA A 79 6.42 31.10 -11.80
CA ALA A 79 6.91 30.03 -10.93
C ALA A 79 5.98 28.83 -10.99
N VAL A 80 6.53 27.66 -11.27
CA VAL A 80 5.86 26.37 -11.05
C VAL A 80 6.20 25.91 -9.66
N PHE A 81 5.18 25.71 -8.82
CA PHE A 81 5.33 25.28 -7.43
C PHE A 81 4.77 23.85 -7.28
N GLY A 82 5.66 22.86 -7.18
CA GLY A 82 5.30 21.45 -7.07
C GLY A 82 5.20 20.95 -5.62
N ASP A 83 4.92 19.63 -5.47
CA ASP A 83 5.13 18.90 -4.22
C ASP A 83 6.39 18.02 -4.30
N TYR A 84 6.84 17.52 -3.15
CA TYR A 84 8.13 16.80 -3.00
C TYR A 84 8.06 15.30 -3.31
N ASP A 85 6.90 14.75 -3.59
CA ASP A 85 6.76 13.34 -3.99
C ASP A 85 6.81 13.15 -5.51
N ALA A 86 6.66 11.91 -5.97
CA ALA A 86 6.84 11.63 -7.39
C ALA A 86 5.73 12.21 -8.26
N ASP A 87 4.50 12.37 -7.74
CA ASP A 87 3.43 13.03 -8.47
C ASP A 87 3.71 14.53 -8.61
N GLY A 88 4.02 15.21 -7.51
CA GLY A 88 4.37 16.63 -7.55
C GLY A 88 5.62 16.93 -8.37
N VAL A 89 6.65 16.08 -8.30
CA VAL A 89 7.87 16.21 -9.11
C VAL A 89 7.58 16.05 -10.60
N THR A 90 6.78 15.05 -10.99
CA THR A 90 6.41 14.84 -12.41
C THR A 90 5.45 15.90 -12.90
N SER A 91 4.52 16.36 -12.07
CA SER A 91 3.63 17.50 -12.35
C SER A 91 4.42 18.77 -12.64
N ALA A 92 5.41 19.05 -11.79
CA ALA A 92 6.30 20.19 -11.97
C ALA A 92 7.14 20.06 -13.25
N ALA A 93 7.64 18.86 -13.55
CA ALA A 93 8.41 18.61 -14.77
C ALA A 93 7.58 18.80 -16.04
N VAL A 94 6.33 18.31 -16.07
CA VAL A 94 5.39 18.50 -17.19
C VAL A 94 5.11 19.99 -17.40
N MET A 95 4.66 20.69 -16.36
CA MET A 95 4.29 22.11 -16.45
C MET A 95 5.49 22.98 -16.82
N TYR A 96 6.64 22.75 -16.18
CA TYR A 96 7.88 23.50 -16.44
C TYR A 96 8.36 23.32 -17.89
N SER A 97 8.51 22.07 -18.36
CA SER A 97 8.97 21.78 -19.72
C SER A 97 8.06 22.38 -20.77
N TYR A 98 6.74 22.28 -20.57
CA TYR A 98 5.78 22.89 -21.47
C TYR A 98 5.97 24.41 -21.55
N LEU A 99 6.02 25.11 -20.41
CA LEU A 99 6.19 26.56 -20.37
C LEU A 99 7.52 27.00 -20.99
N GLU A 100 8.62 26.29 -20.66
CA GLU A 100 9.94 26.53 -21.22
C GLU A 100 9.95 26.37 -22.75
N SER A 101 9.30 25.32 -23.28
CA SER A 101 9.20 25.09 -24.73
C SER A 101 8.40 26.16 -25.44
N ARG A 102 7.52 26.87 -24.73
CA ARG A 102 6.74 28.02 -25.26
C ARG A 102 7.46 29.35 -25.04
N GLY A 103 8.72 29.34 -24.56
CA GLY A 103 9.57 30.54 -24.39
C GLY A 103 9.23 31.40 -23.18
N ALA A 104 8.52 30.84 -22.18
CA ALA A 104 8.22 31.55 -20.93
C ALA A 104 9.48 31.75 -20.05
N ASP A 105 9.56 32.88 -19.33
CA ASP A 105 10.52 33.03 -18.22
C ASP A 105 9.99 32.24 -16.99
N VAL A 106 10.38 30.98 -16.89
CA VAL A 106 9.85 30.05 -15.90
C VAL A 106 10.95 29.60 -14.92
N ILE A 107 10.56 29.50 -13.64
CA ILE A 107 11.36 28.88 -12.59
C ILE A 107 10.53 27.81 -11.88
N CYS A 108 11.21 26.80 -11.34
CA CYS A 108 10.56 25.78 -10.52
C CYS A 108 10.98 25.89 -9.06
N HIS A 109 10.03 25.66 -8.15
CA HIS A 109 10.26 25.48 -6.72
C HIS A 109 9.52 24.24 -6.24
N ILE A 110 10.23 23.37 -5.55
CA ILE A 110 9.66 22.22 -4.85
C ILE A 110 10.08 22.35 -3.38
N PRO A 111 9.13 22.38 -2.44
CA PRO A 111 9.43 22.65 -1.04
C PRO A 111 10.24 21.51 -0.39
N ASP A 112 11.06 21.86 0.59
CA ASP A 112 11.71 20.87 1.44
C ASP A 112 10.71 20.29 2.45
N ARG A 113 10.55 18.96 2.42
CA ARG A 113 9.57 18.24 3.24
C ARG A 113 9.70 18.48 4.74
N ILE A 114 10.92 18.70 5.24
CA ILE A 114 11.21 18.84 6.68
C ILE A 114 11.13 20.30 7.10
N ASN A 115 11.73 21.19 6.32
CA ASN A 115 11.92 22.60 6.67
C ASN A 115 10.75 23.49 6.23
N GLU A 116 10.13 23.21 5.07
CA GLU A 116 9.02 24.02 4.53
C GLU A 116 7.66 23.35 4.72
N GLY A 117 7.62 22.00 4.77
CA GLY A 117 6.39 21.25 4.94
C GLY A 117 5.69 20.92 3.63
N TYR A 118 4.36 20.76 3.67
CA TYR A 118 3.53 20.41 2.52
C TYR A 118 2.87 21.64 1.93
N GLY A 119 2.93 21.74 0.59
CA GLY A 119 2.25 22.75 -0.19
C GLY A 119 2.85 24.15 -0.08
N ILE A 120 2.24 25.10 -0.78
CA ILE A 120 2.70 26.48 -0.83
C ILE A 120 2.38 27.23 0.47
N SER A 121 3.39 27.90 1.03
CA SER A 121 3.28 28.73 2.24
C SER A 121 3.32 30.23 1.93
N PRO A 122 2.84 31.11 2.83
CA PRO A 122 3.00 32.55 2.72
C PRO A 122 4.46 32.97 2.48
N GLN A 123 5.39 32.37 3.22
CA GLN A 123 6.83 32.68 3.06
C GLN A 123 7.37 32.29 1.67
N ALA A 124 6.88 31.19 1.09
CA ALA A 124 7.26 30.80 -0.27
C ALA A 124 6.76 31.82 -1.30
N VAL A 125 5.55 32.36 -1.13
CA VAL A 125 4.99 33.42 -1.97
C VAL A 125 5.86 34.70 -1.89
N GLU A 126 6.22 35.12 -0.67
CA GLU A 126 7.11 36.30 -0.46
C GLU A 126 8.46 36.11 -1.18
N ASN A 127 9.10 34.96 -0.97
CA ASN A 127 10.37 34.63 -1.60
C ASN A 127 10.30 34.62 -3.15
N LEU A 128 9.19 34.11 -3.70
CA LEU A 128 8.99 34.13 -5.16
C LEU A 128 8.74 35.54 -5.68
N LYS A 129 7.98 36.35 -4.94
CA LYS A 129 7.79 37.78 -5.29
C LYS A 129 9.11 38.56 -5.33
N GLU A 130 9.99 38.36 -4.35
CA GLU A 130 11.34 38.98 -4.33
C GLU A 130 12.18 38.59 -5.54
N ARG A 131 11.94 37.41 -6.12
CA ARG A 131 12.59 36.95 -7.36
C ARG A 131 11.95 37.49 -8.64
N GLY A 132 10.94 38.37 -8.51
CA GLY A 132 10.25 39.00 -9.61
C GLY A 132 9.13 38.19 -10.23
N VAL A 133 8.65 37.13 -9.56
CA VAL A 133 7.52 36.30 -10.03
C VAL A 133 6.22 37.10 -9.97
N SER A 134 5.45 37.05 -11.04
CA SER A 134 4.13 37.68 -11.15
C SER A 134 2.97 36.67 -11.24
N LEU A 135 3.28 35.44 -11.67
CA LEU A 135 2.34 34.32 -11.69
C LEU A 135 2.95 33.09 -11.02
N ILE A 136 2.25 32.53 -10.06
CA ILE A 136 2.55 31.21 -9.47
C ILE A 136 1.52 30.22 -9.97
N ILE A 137 2.00 29.06 -10.48
CA ILE A 137 1.16 27.92 -10.84
C ILE A 137 1.51 26.80 -9.87
N THR A 138 0.60 26.43 -8.95
CA THR A 138 0.80 25.25 -8.14
C THR A 138 0.39 24.00 -8.91
N VAL A 139 1.12 22.91 -8.71
CA VAL A 139 0.82 21.62 -9.30
C VAL A 139 0.89 20.55 -8.21
N ASP A 140 -0.16 19.72 -8.11
CA ASP A 140 -0.30 18.69 -7.09
C ASP A 140 -0.39 19.24 -5.65
N ASN A 141 -0.76 20.49 -5.50
CA ASN A 141 -1.03 21.13 -4.20
C ASN A 141 -1.79 22.43 -4.37
N GLY A 142 -2.32 22.94 -3.27
CA GLY A 142 -2.86 24.30 -3.24
C GLY A 142 -4.34 24.43 -2.89
N ILE A 143 -5.16 23.37 -2.99
CA ILE A 143 -6.62 23.44 -2.68
C ILE A 143 -6.92 23.90 -1.24
N SER A 144 -5.96 23.75 -0.34
CA SER A 144 -6.06 24.17 1.07
C SER A 144 -5.13 25.34 1.42
N ALA A 145 -4.53 26.03 0.44
CA ALA A 145 -3.52 27.05 0.64
C ALA A 145 -4.12 28.47 0.86
N PHE A 146 -5.04 28.61 1.81
CA PHE A 146 -5.78 29.87 2.06
C PHE A 146 -4.87 31.04 2.42
N ASP A 147 -3.93 30.83 3.34
CA ASP A 147 -3.01 31.89 3.79
C ASP A 147 -2.05 32.30 2.69
N ALA A 148 -1.54 31.34 1.91
CA ALA A 148 -0.67 31.64 0.77
C ALA A 148 -1.43 32.40 -0.33
N ALA A 149 -2.68 32.02 -0.63
CA ALA A 149 -3.52 32.72 -1.60
C ALA A 149 -3.80 34.17 -1.15
N LYS A 150 -4.07 34.39 0.13
CA LYS A 150 -4.23 35.72 0.69
C LYS A 150 -2.96 36.55 0.56
N THR A 151 -1.80 36.00 0.91
CA THR A 151 -0.49 36.64 0.76
C THR A 151 -0.18 36.97 -0.69
N ALA A 152 -0.48 36.04 -1.64
CA ALA A 152 -0.29 36.30 -3.06
C ALA A 152 -1.10 37.50 -3.55
N LYS A 153 -2.38 37.59 -3.13
CA LYS A 153 -3.25 38.72 -3.44
C LYS A 153 -2.73 40.04 -2.86
N GLU A 154 -2.28 40.05 -1.60
CA GLU A 154 -1.71 41.22 -0.93
C GLU A 154 -0.43 41.73 -1.64
N LEU A 155 0.38 40.80 -2.15
CA LEU A 155 1.62 41.12 -2.87
C LEU A 155 1.42 41.36 -4.38
N SER A 156 0.19 41.31 -4.88
CA SER A 156 -0.14 41.39 -6.31
C SER A 156 0.65 40.36 -7.11
N VAL A 157 0.63 39.11 -6.68
CA VAL A 157 1.09 37.91 -7.40
C VAL A 157 -0.13 37.10 -7.75
N ASP A 158 -0.35 36.83 -9.03
CA ASP A 158 -1.44 35.98 -9.45
C ASP A 158 -1.15 34.52 -9.11
N LEU A 159 -2.18 33.82 -8.64
CA LEU A 159 -2.10 32.40 -8.27
C LEU A 159 -3.08 31.59 -9.13
N VAL A 160 -2.57 30.57 -9.81
CA VAL A 160 -3.34 29.53 -10.47
C VAL A 160 -3.05 28.23 -9.74
N ILE A 161 -4.07 27.62 -9.18
CA ILE A 161 -3.98 26.36 -8.43
C ILE A 161 -4.40 25.22 -9.35
N THR A 162 -3.54 24.20 -9.52
CA THR A 162 -3.90 22.91 -10.11
C THR A 162 -3.64 21.80 -9.09
N ASP A 163 -4.69 21.12 -8.68
CA ASP A 163 -4.65 20.15 -7.60
C ASP A 163 -5.65 19.01 -7.86
N HIS A 164 -5.55 17.92 -7.10
CA HIS A 164 -6.47 16.79 -7.16
C HIS A 164 -6.90 16.29 -5.77
N HIS A 165 -6.47 16.99 -4.72
CA HIS A 165 -6.83 16.66 -3.36
C HIS A 165 -8.27 17.08 -3.04
N LYS A 166 -8.86 16.44 -2.03
CA LYS A 166 -10.24 16.74 -1.63
C LYS A 166 -10.37 18.16 -1.08
N GLN A 167 -11.33 18.91 -1.62
CA GLN A 167 -11.71 20.19 -1.09
C GLN A 167 -12.23 20.07 0.36
N SER A 168 -11.66 20.87 1.26
CA SER A 168 -12.10 20.99 2.64
C SER A 168 -12.59 22.44 2.92
N GLY A 169 -13.88 22.67 2.81
CA GLY A 169 -14.47 24.00 3.05
C GLY A 169 -14.53 24.88 1.80
N GLU A 170 -14.24 26.19 1.95
CA GLU A 170 -14.22 27.16 0.87
C GLU A 170 -12.99 26.98 -0.03
N LEU A 171 -12.98 27.62 -1.19
CA LEU A 171 -11.82 27.63 -2.09
C LEU A 171 -10.85 28.75 -1.73
N PRO A 172 -9.53 28.59 -1.93
CA PRO A 172 -8.57 29.70 -1.82
C PRO A 172 -8.88 30.81 -2.80
N GLU A 173 -8.60 32.06 -2.40
CA GLU A 173 -8.77 33.26 -3.23
C GLU A 173 -7.69 33.35 -4.30
N ALA A 174 -7.80 32.58 -5.38
CA ALA A 174 -6.89 32.52 -6.50
C ALA A 174 -7.55 33.00 -7.80
N VAL A 175 -6.77 33.25 -8.84
CA VAL A 175 -7.28 33.59 -10.19
C VAL A 175 -8.09 32.43 -10.74
N ALA A 176 -7.59 31.21 -10.53
CA ALA A 176 -8.26 29.98 -10.89
C ALA A 176 -7.87 28.86 -9.93
N VAL A 177 -8.84 27.95 -9.67
CA VAL A 177 -8.62 26.74 -8.89
C VAL A 177 -9.11 25.56 -9.72
N VAL A 178 -8.19 24.89 -10.39
CA VAL A 178 -8.50 23.73 -11.22
C VAL A 178 -8.29 22.46 -10.39
N ASP A 179 -9.40 21.85 -10.01
CA ASP A 179 -9.38 20.62 -9.23
C ASP A 179 -10.64 19.78 -9.50
N PRO A 180 -10.49 18.53 -9.93
CA PRO A 180 -11.62 17.65 -10.17
C PRO A 180 -12.38 17.24 -8.90
N GLN A 181 -11.77 17.37 -7.71
CA GLN A 181 -12.40 17.02 -6.43
C GLN A 181 -13.20 18.16 -5.82
N ARG A 182 -13.31 19.30 -6.47
CA ARG A 182 -14.18 20.41 -6.05
C ARG A 182 -15.64 19.94 -5.97
N THR A 183 -16.35 20.50 -5.00
CA THR A 183 -17.77 20.14 -4.75
C THR A 183 -18.72 20.57 -5.86
N ASP A 184 -18.35 21.59 -6.65
CA ASP A 184 -19.09 22.10 -7.82
C ASP A 184 -18.66 21.47 -9.15
N CYS A 185 -17.72 20.53 -9.15
CA CYS A 185 -17.26 19.83 -10.35
C CYS A 185 -18.20 18.67 -10.71
N ASN A 186 -18.71 18.66 -11.96
CA ASN A 186 -19.64 17.65 -12.49
C ASN A 186 -19.11 17.00 -13.77
N ILE A 187 -17.85 16.53 -13.75
CA ILE A 187 -17.24 15.84 -14.88
C ILE A 187 -17.39 14.32 -14.75
N PRO A 188 -17.33 13.58 -15.87
CA PRO A 188 -17.54 12.12 -15.89
C PRO A 188 -16.40 11.32 -15.22
N PHE A 189 -15.25 11.92 -15.02
CA PHE A 189 -14.08 11.32 -14.37
C PHE A 189 -13.39 12.35 -13.48
N ARG A 190 -13.03 11.96 -12.26
CA ARG A 190 -12.49 12.87 -11.23
C ARG A 190 -11.22 12.38 -10.56
N ASP A 191 -10.77 11.17 -10.90
CA ASP A 191 -9.71 10.49 -10.16
C ASP A 191 -8.31 10.68 -10.80
N TRP A 192 -8.05 11.81 -11.45
CA TRP A 192 -6.69 12.11 -11.91
C TRP A 192 -5.74 12.30 -10.73
N ALA A 193 -4.47 11.93 -10.94
CA ALA A 193 -3.35 12.38 -10.11
C ALA A 193 -3.03 13.86 -10.40
N GLY A 194 -2.23 14.48 -9.56
CA GLY A 194 -1.81 15.88 -9.78
C GLY A 194 -1.17 16.10 -11.14
N VAL A 195 -0.33 15.16 -11.59
CA VAL A 195 0.27 15.20 -12.95
C VAL A 195 -0.77 15.11 -14.07
N GLY A 196 -1.86 14.37 -13.86
CA GLY A 196 -2.96 14.31 -14.81
C GLY A 196 -3.68 15.65 -14.94
N VAL A 197 -3.91 16.35 -13.82
CA VAL A 197 -4.49 17.70 -13.82
C VAL A 197 -3.53 18.71 -14.46
N ALA A 198 -2.23 18.63 -14.15
CA ALA A 198 -1.21 19.45 -14.80
C ALA A 198 -1.17 19.22 -16.32
N PHE A 199 -1.25 17.96 -16.76
CA PHE A 199 -1.33 17.61 -18.18
C PHE A 199 -2.60 18.17 -18.86
N LYS A 200 -3.77 18.01 -18.27
CA LYS A 200 -5.00 18.64 -18.79
C LYS A 200 -4.92 20.15 -18.83
N THR A 201 -4.19 20.76 -17.89
CA THR A 201 -3.99 22.21 -17.90
C THR A 201 -3.12 22.66 -19.09
N ILE A 202 -2.03 21.96 -19.39
CA ILE A 202 -1.21 22.31 -20.57
C ILE A 202 -1.98 22.04 -21.88
N CYS A 203 -2.81 20.99 -21.95
CA CYS A 203 -3.69 20.77 -23.11
C CYS A 203 -4.67 21.94 -23.28
N ALA A 204 -5.28 22.44 -22.19
CA ALA A 204 -6.15 23.61 -22.27
C ALA A 204 -5.40 24.90 -22.68
N VAL A 205 -4.15 25.06 -22.26
CA VAL A 205 -3.30 26.22 -22.68
C VAL A 205 -2.93 26.10 -24.16
N GLU A 206 -2.60 24.93 -24.65
CA GLU A 206 -2.25 24.71 -26.05
C GLU A 206 -3.46 24.90 -26.97
N GLY A 207 -4.59 24.32 -26.60
CA GLY A 207 -5.83 24.32 -27.37
C GLY A 207 -5.91 23.13 -28.33
N ASP A 208 -5.30 23.23 -29.51
CA ASP A 208 -5.17 22.11 -30.47
C ASP A 208 -3.78 21.46 -30.30
N GLY A 209 -3.68 20.13 -30.34
CA GLY A 209 -2.39 19.41 -30.23
C GLY A 209 -2.24 18.53 -29.01
N GLU A 210 -3.36 18.00 -28.47
CA GLU A 210 -3.32 17.08 -27.32
C GLU A 210 -2.56 15.78 -27.63
N GLU A 211 -2.58 15.30 -28.88
CA GLU A 211 -1.84 14.09 -29.29
C GLU A 211 -0.32 14.32 -29.22
N GLU A 212 0.17 15.48 -29.66
CA GLU A 212 1.60 15.84 -29.60
C GLU A 212 2.05 15.98 -28.13
N LEU A 213 1.26 16.60 -27.28
CA LEU A 213 1.55 16.71 -25.84
C LEU A 213 1.51 15.35 -25.15
N LEU A 214 0.60 14.47 -25.52
CA LEU A 214 0.55 13.11 -25.01
C LEU A 214 1.79 12.32 -25.42
N ASP A 215 2.22 12.43 -26.68
CA ASP A 215 3.47 11.80 -27.12
C ASP A 215 4.67 12.38 -26.40
N GLU A 216 4.71 13.67 -26.08
CA GLU A 216 5.84 14.32 -25.40
C GLU A 216 5.90 14.01 -23.90
N PHE A 217 4.78 13.96 -23.18
CA PHE A 217 4.73 13.95 -21.71
C PHE A 217 4.16 12.69 -21.09
N SER A 218 3.61 11.75 -21.86
CA SER A 218 2.93 10.57 -21.28
C SER A 218 3.83 9.73 -20.38
N ASP A 219 5.15 9.72 -20.58
CA ASP A 219 6.09 9.02 -19.71
C ASP A 219 6.12 9.61 -18.29
N LEU A 220 6.16 10.93 -18.16
CA LEU A 220 6.10 11.62 -16.86
C LEU A 220 4.72 11.47 -16.22
N VAL A 221 3.67 11.64 -17.03
CA VAL A 221 2.27 11.48 -16.55
C VAL A 221 2.04 10.07 -16.02
N ALA A 222 2.52 9.03 -16.70
CA ALA A 222 2.40 7.66 -16.23
C ALA A 222 3.16 7.42 -14.92
N ILE A 223 4.35 7.99 -14.75
CA ILE A 223 5.13 7.84 -13.52
C ILE A 223 4.39 8.45 -12.32
N GLY A 224 3.90 9.69 -12.42
CA GLY A 224 3.17 10.35 -11.34
C GLY A 224 1.86 9.64 -11.03
N THR A 225 1.04 9.33 -12.05
CA THR A 225 -0.23 8.59 -11.90
C THR A 225 -0.05 7.25 -11.19
N LEU A 226 1.00 6.49 -11.52
CA LEU A 226 1.31 5.22 -10.87
C LEU A 226 1.91 5.38 -9.48
N ALA A 227 2.60 6.49 -9.22
CA ALA A 227 3.22 6.78 -7.93
C ALA A 227 2.20 7.23 -6.89
N ASP A 228 1.19 7.99 -7.30
CA ASP A 228 0.10 8.46 -6.43
C ASP A 228 -0.97 7.38 -6.16
N VAL A 229 -0.91 6.27 -6.92
CA VAL A 229 -1.80 5.11 -6.70
C VAL A 229 -3.28 5.42 -6.95
N VAL A 230 -3.59 6.36 -7.83
CA VAL A 230 -4.97 6.63 -8.29
C VAL A 230 -5.54 5.49 -9.13
N PRO A 231 -6.87 5.33 -9.20
CA PRO A 231 -7.49 4.24 -9.96
C PRO A 231 -7.13 4.27 -11.45
N LEU A 232 -6.63 3.15 -11.99
CA LEU A 232 -6.34 2.98 -13.43
C LEU A 232 -7.62 2.68 -14.22
N LYS A 233 -8.49 3.65 -14.28
CA LYS A 233 -9.75 3.63 -15.04
C LYS A 233 -9.78 4.82 -15.98
N LYS A 234 -10.59 4.72 -17.04
CA LYS A 234 -10.80 5.81 -17.99
C LYS A 234 -9.47 6.45 -18.44
N GLU A 235 -9.36 7.77 -18.39
CA GLU A 235 -8.16 8.48 -18.84
C GLU A 235 -6.89 8.12 -18.08
N ASN A 236 -6.93 7.82 -16.76
CA ASN A 236 -5.74 7.36 -16.07
C ASN A 236 -5.18 6.08 -16.70
N ARG A 237 -6.07 5.18 -17.15
CA ARG A 237 -5.67 3.97 -17.87
C ARG A 237 -5.03 4.30 -19.21
N ALA A 238 -5.61 5.24 -19.97
CA ALA A 238 -5.08 5.71 -21.25
C ALA A 238 -3.70 6.35 -21.10
N LEU A 239 -3.59 7.31 -20.19
CA LEU A 239 -2.34 8.02 -19.89
C LEU A 239 -1.21 7.06 -19.49
N VAL A 240 -1.50 6.08 -18.61
CA VAL A 240 -0.53 5.07 -18.21
C VAL A 240 -0.18 4.11 -19.34
N TYR A 241 -1.16 3.73 -20.16
CA TYR A 241 -0.94 2.84 -21.31
C TYR A 241 0.01 3.48 -22.34
N GLU A 242 -0.21 4.73 -22.72
CA GLU A 242 0.66 5.46 -23.65
C GLU A 242 2.03 5.76 -23.00
N GLY A 243 2.05 6.19 -21.74
CA GLY A 243 3.29 6.45 -21.04
C GLY A 243 4.18 5.22 -20.85
N LEU A 244 3.62 4.03 -20.64
CA LEU A 244 4.39 2.79 -20.61
C LEU A 244 5.03 2.47 -21.98
N LYS A 245 4.36 2.75 -23.10
CA LYS A 245 4.95 2.61 -24.44
C LYS A 245 6.16 3.54 -24.58
N ARG A 246 5.99 4.81 -24.20
CA ARG A 246 7.05 5.82 -24.30
C ARG A 246 8.24 5.50 -23.39
N ILE A 247 8.01 5.14 -22.12
CA ILE A 247 9.07 4.72 -21.19
C ILE A 247 9.87 3.52 -21.74
N ASN A 248 9.21 2.59 -22.41
CA ASN A 248 9.86 1.42 -23.00
C ASN A 248 10.53 1.69 -24.35
N SER A 249 10.23 2.80 -25.01
CA SER A 249 10.93 3.23 -26.24
C SER A 249 12.29 3.90 -25.95
N GLY A 250 12.56 4.30 -24.68
CA GLY A 250 13.83 4.93 -24.29
C GLY A 250 13.95 6.41 -24.69
N SER A 251 12.83 7.14 -24.74
CA SER A 251 12.76 8.49 -25.29
C SER A 251 13.31 9.60 -24.38
N ARG A 252 13.44 9.38 -23.06
CA ARG A 252 13.89 10.41 -22.08
C ARG A 252 15.14 9.95 -21.34
N GLN A 253 16.26 10.72 -21.45
CA GLN A 253 17.56 10.38 -20.87
C GLN A 253 17.50 10.19 -19.36
N GLY A 254 16.82 11.06 -18.62
CA GLY A 254 16.68 10.95 -17.18
C GLY A 254 15.99 9.66 -16.73
N ILE A 255 14.96 9.20 -17.46
CA ILE A 255 14.28 7.93 -17.17
C ILE A 255 15.19 6.75 -17.48
N GLU A 256 15.93 6.75 -18.58
CA GLU A 256 16.88 5.69 -18.92
C GLU A 256 18.02 5.61 -17.90
N ALA A 257 18.56 6.76 -17.45
CA ALA A 257 19.56 6.80 -16.39
C ALA A 257 19.00 6.20 -15.07
N LEU A 258 17.75 6.50 -14.74
CA LEU A 258 17.08 5.94 -13.56
C LEU A 258 16.85 4.42 -13.67
N LYS A 259 16.48 3.92 -14.86
CA LYS A 259 16.37 2.47 -15.17
C LYS A 259 17.72 1.78 -15.02
N ASN A 260 18.80 2.43 -15.50
CA ASN A 260 20.17 1.94 -15.37
C ASN A 260 20.60 1.83 -13.90
N ALA A 261 20.41 2.90 -13.12
CA ALA A 261 20.73 2.91 -11.69
C ALA A 261 19.90 1.89 -10.90
N ALA A 262 18.67 1.63 -11.33
CA ALA A 262 17.79 0.62 -10.74
C ALA A 262 18.12 -0.84 -11.17
N GLY A 263 19.03 -1.05 -12.12
CA GLY A 263 19.38 -2.37 -12.64
C GLY A 263 18.29 -3.03 -13.48
N VAL A 264 17.44 -2.24 -14.11
CA VAL A 264 16.33 -2.71 -14.97
C VAL A 264 16.46 -2.24 -16.42
N SER A 265 17.62 -1.74 -16.82
CA SER A 265 17.90 -1.35 -18.20
C SER A 265 17.69 -2.51 -19.16
N GLY A 266 17.17 -2.22 -20.36
CA GLY A 266 16.87 -3.20 -21.40
C GLY A 266 15.71 -4.15 -21.09
N LYS A 267 15.04 -3.99 -19.94
CA LYS A 267 13.82 -4.74 -19.62
C LYS A 267 12.59 -3.91 -19.95
N LYS A 268 11.57 -4.55 -20.54
CA LYS A 268 10.25 -3.95 -20.68
C LYS A 268 9.62 -3.81 -19.28
N LEU A 269 9.29 -2.57 -18.89
CA LEU A 269 8.65 -2.27 -17.62
C LEU A 269 7.14 -2.21 -17.81
N GLY A 270 6.38 -2.94 -17.00
CA GLY A 270 4.95 -2.72 -16.81
C GLY A 270 4.71 -1.73 -15.65
N ALA A 271 3.44 -1.43 -15.37
CA ALA A 271 3.05 -0.50 -14.31
C ALA A 271 3.68 -0.84 -12.94
N GLY A 272 3.71 -2.12 -12.56
CA GLY A 272 4.39 -2.57 -11.33
C GLY A 272 5.90 -2.25 -11.31
N GLY A 273 6.58 -2.29 -12.46
CA GLY A 273 7.98 -1.88 -12.58
C GLY A 273 8.17 -0.40 -12.27
N ILE A 274 7.25 0.45 -12.72
CA ILE A 274 7.26 1.87 -12.39
C ILE A 274 6.98 2.09 -10.90
N SER A 275 5.84 1.58 -10.40
CA SER A 275 5.38 1.80 -9.01
C SER A 275 6.37 1.28 -7.95
N PHE A 276 7.07 0.17 -8.21
CA PHE A 276 7.94 -0.47 -7.21
C PHE A 276 9.43 -0.29 -7.47
N THR A 277 9.83 0.28 -8.61
CA THR A 277 11.24 0.46 -8.96
C THR A 277 11.61 1.91 -9.20
N LEU A 278 10.91 2.63 -10.10
CA LEU A 278 11.25 4.02 -10.44
C LEU A 278 10.65 5.03 -9.46
N ALA A 279 9.35 5.00 -9.24
CA ALA A 279 8.65 5.93 -8.35
C ALA A 279 9.21 5.96 -6.91
N PRO A 280 9.58 4.82 -6.26
CA PRO A 280 10.20 4.87 -4.93
C PRO A 280 11.55 5.58 -4.89
N ARG A 281 12.31 5.60 -6.00
CA ARG A 281 13.57 6.35 -6.12
C ARG A 281 13.31 7.84 -6.19
N ILE A 282 12.38 8.27 -7.05
CA ILE A 282 11.94 9.66 -7.13
C ILE A 282 11.45 10.14 -5.76
N ASN A 283 10.56 9.38 -5.13
CA ASN A 283 10.07 9.65 -3.77
C ASN A 283 11.18 9.73 -2.71
N ALA A 284 12.27 8.95 -2.88
CA ALA A 284 13.38 8.97 -1.94
C ALA A 284 14.15 10.30 -1.97
N ALA A 285 14.20 10.98 -3.11
CA ALA A 285 14.81 12.31 -3.22
C ALA A 285 14.13 13.30 -2.27
N GLY A 286 12.81 13.38 -2.26
CA GLY A 286 12.04 14.24 -1.35
C GLY A 286 11.99 13.77 0.11
N ARG A 287 12.48 12.57 0.43
CA ARG A 287 12.51 12.04 1.80
C ARG A 287 13.87 12.14 2.47
N MET A 288 14.96 11.96 1.70
CA MET A 288 16.32 11.81 2.21
C MET A 288 17.26 12.95 1.74
N GLY A 289 16.81 13.74 0.78
CA GLY A 289 17.58 14.83 0.19
C GLY A 289 16.66 15.92 -0.35
N SER A 290 16.87 16.33 -1.60
CA SER A 290 16.07 17.35 -2.28
C SER A 290 15.30 16.77 -3.45
N ALA A 291 13.99 16.98 -3.48
CA ALA A 291 13.12 16.62 -4.60
C ALA A 291 13.53 17.31 -5.92
N MET A 292 14.17 18.48 -5.82
CA MET A 292 14.79 19.17 -6.99
C MET A 292 15.83 18.31 -7.71
N THR A 293 16.48 17.35 -7.03
CA THR A 293 17.40 16.40 -7.69
C THR A 293 16.65 15.49 -8.66
N ALA A 294 15.47 15.02 -8.26
CA ALA A 294 14.61 14.19 -9.13
C ALA A 294 14.02 15.02 -10.27
N PHE A 295 13.57 16.25 -9.99
CA PHE A 295 13.10 17.17 -11.01
C PHE A 295 14.18 17.41 -12.09
N ARG A 296 15.41 17.74 -11.70
CA ARG A 296 16.53 17.93 -12.63
C ARG A 296 16.84 16.65 -13.42
N LEU A 297 16.80 15.50 -12.79
CA LEU A 297 17.00 14.21 -13.48
C LEU A 297 15.97 14.02 -14.60
N LEU A 298 14.70 14.27 -14.33
CA LEU A 298 13.62 14.07 -15.31
C LEU A 298 13.70 15.03 -16.49
N LEU A 299 14.37 16.19 -16.33
CA LEU A 299 14.58 17.20 -17.36
C LEU A 299 15.95 17.12 -18.04
N SER A 300 16.88 16.30 -17.54
CA SER A 300 18.24 16.24 -18.07
C SER A 300 18.27 15.58 -19.46
N ASP A 301 18.87 16.29 -20.42
CA ASP A 301 19.15 15.80 -21.77
C ASP A 301 20.61 15.35 -21.94
N ASP A 302 21.48 15.66 -20.97
CA ASP A 302 22.87 15.21 -20.95
C ASP A 302 22.99 13.85 -20.25
N GLU A 303 23.59 12.88 -20.93
CA GLU A 303 23.71 11.50 -20.44
C GLU A 303 24.55 11.40 -19.15
N ASN A 304 25.63 12.22 -19.03
CA ASN A 304 26.51 12.17 -17.86
C ASN A 304 25.86 12.81 -16.65
N ASP A 305 25.21 13.96 -16.84
CA ASP A 305 24.45 14.64 -15.78
C ASP A 305 23.30 13.75 -15.28
N ALA A 306 22.53 13.19 -16.20
CA ALA A 306 21.46 12.24 -15.86
C ALA A 306 21.99 11.03 -15.09
N ALA A 307 23.12 10.45 -15.47
CA ALA A 307 23.73 9.33 -14.78
C ALA A 307 24.18 9.67 -13.36
N GLU A 308 24.76 10.85 -13.13
CA GLU A 308 25.18 11.32 -11.81
C GLU A 308 23.96 11.59 -10.89
N LEU A 309 22.94 12.27 -11.41
CA LEU A 309 21.69 12.52 -10.68
C LEU A 309 20.97 11.22 -10.33
N ALA A 310 20.85 10.27 -11.27
CA ALA A 310 20.24 8.97 -11.04
C ALA A 310 20.98 8.16 -9.97
N LYS A 311 22.31 8.18 -9.96
CA LYS A 311 23.14 7.55 -8.93
C LYS A 311 22.91 8.16 -7.56
N THR A 312 22.78 9.47 -7.49
CA THR A 312 22.48 10.20 -6.24
C THR A 312 21.12 9.77 -5.69
N ILE A 313 20.10 9.74 -6.52
CA ILE A 313 18.75 9.30 -6.16
C ILE A 313 18.72 7.82 -5.71
N ASP A 314 19.45 6.95 -6.40
CA ASP A 314 19.56 5.53 -5.98
C ASP A 314 20.26 5.39 -4.63
N THR A 315 21.21 6.27 -4.31
CA THR A 315 21.83 6.35 -2.98
C THR A 315 20.79 6.75 -1.93
N TYR A 316 20.02 7.80 -2.15
CA TYR A 316 18.92 8.19 -1.26
C TYR A 316 17.91 7.06 -1.04
N ASN A 317 17.57 6.31 -2.09
CA ASN A 317 16.67 5.18 -1.96
C ASN A 317 17.27 4.03 -1.11
N LYS A 318 18.56 3.76 -1.23
CA LYS A 318 19.27 2.78 -0.38
C LYS A 318 19.31 3.21 1.08
N GLU A 319 19.62 4.49 1.34
CA GLU A 319 19.62 5.08 2.69
C GLU A 319 18.21 5.01 3.31
N ARG A 320 17.18 5.40 2.56
CA ARG A 320 15.79 5.28 2.99
C ARG A 320 15.44 3.84 3.39
N HIS A 321 15.84 2.84 2.59
CA HIS A 321 15.63 1.42 2.93
C HIS A 321 16.35 0.99 4.20
N SER A 322 17.57 1.49 4.42
CA SER A 322 18.33 1.20 5.63
C SER A 322 17.63 1.76 6.86
N VAL A 323 17.24 3.04 6.82
CA VAL A 323 16.52 3.72 7.90
C VAL A 323 15.16 3.07 8.15
N GLU A 324 14.40 2.74 7.10
CA GLU A 324 13.13 2.02 7.19
C GLU A 324 13.27 0.67 7.91
N ASN A 325 14.29 -0.11 7.56
CA ASN A 325 14.52 -1.41 8.17
C ASN A 325 14.89 -1.29 9.64
N GLU A 326 15.71 -0.30 10.01
CA GLU A 326 16.11 -0.07 11.39
C GLU A 326 14.92 0.36 12.26
N ILE A 327 14.15 1.37 11.82
CA ILE A 327 12.95 1.82 12.54
C ILE A 327 11.93 0.67 12.64
N THR A 328 11.71 -0.09 11.56
CA THR A 328 10.79 -1.23 11.58
C THR A 328 11.22 -2.27 12.61
N LYS A 329 12.52 -2.57 12.72
CA LYS A 329 13.05 -3.53 13.69
C LYS A 329 12.82 -3.05 15.11
N GLN A 330 13.11 -1.78 15.40
CA GLN A 330 12.87 -1.16 16.71
C GLN A 330 11.38 -1.17 17.08
N ALA A 331 10.51 -0.78 16.15
CA ALA A 331 9.06 -0.77 16.35
C ALA A 331 8.50 -2.18 16.63
N ILE A 332 8.98 -3.20 15.92
CA ILE A 332 8.58 -4.59 16.16
C ILE A 332 9.06 -5.04 17.54
N ALA A 333 10.28 -4.71 17.94
CA ALA A 333 10.81 -5.06 19.27
C ALA A 333 9.97 -4.40 20.37
N GLU A 334 9.56 -3.14 20.21
CA GLU A 334 8.65 -2.46 21.15
C GLU A 334 7.30 -3.20 21.25
N ILE A 335 6.66 -3.53 20.12
CA ILE A 335 5.38 -4.25 20.09
C ILE A 335 5.50 -5.61 20.79
N GLU A 336 6.54 -6.38 20.49
CA GLU A 336 6.68 -7.73 21.04
C GLU A 336 7.07 -7.70 22.55
N SER A 337 7.72 -6.65 23.04
CA SER A 337 8.07 -6.48 24.44
C SER A 337 6.91 -6.01 25.34
N ARG A 338 5.86 -5.45 24.72
CA ARG A 338 4.67 -4.93 25.42
C ARG A 338 3.44 -5.80 25.13
N PRO A 339 2.99 -6.66 26.06
CA PRO A 339 1.82 -7.51 25.83
C PRO A 339 0.56 -6.71 25.43
N ASP A 340 0.36 -5.53 26.03
CA ASP A 340 -0.80 -4.68 25.74
C ASP A 340 -0.78 -4.16 24.28
N GLU A 341 0.39 -3.78 23.76
CA GLU A 341 0.57 -3.36 22.38
C GLU A 341 0.37 -4.50 21.37
N LYS A 342 0.91 -5.66 21.68
CA LYS A 342 0.82 -6.85 20.82
C LYS A 342 -0.61 -7.24 20.50
N TYR A 343 -1.51 -7.08 21.47
CA TYR A 343 -2.92 -7.43 21.33
C TYR A 343 -3.82 -6.22 21.08
N ALA A 344 -3.28 -5.01 21.04
CA ALA A 344 -4.02 -3.78 20.74
C ALA A 344 -4.77 -3.87 19.40
N SER A 345 -5.90 -3.19 19.30
CA SER A 345 -6.68 -3.09 18.07
C SER A 345 -6.06 -2.12 17.06
N VAL A 346 -5.46 -1.04 17.60
CA VAL A 346 -4.66 -0.06 16.86
C VAL A 346 -3.26 -0.07 17.45
N ILE A 347 -2.26 -0.36 16.64
CA ILE A 347 -0.84 -0.36 17.04
C ILE A 347 -0.37 1.09 17.15
N VAL A 348 0.21 1.47 18.31
CA VAL A 348 0.80 2.79 18.50
C VAL A 348 2.21 2.64 19.05
N VAL A 349 3.21 2.94 18.23
CA VAL A 349 4.63 2.88 18.61
C VAL A 349 5.30 4.23 18.47
N SER A 350 6.30 4.48 19.32
CA SER A 350 7.02 5.75 19.32
C SER A 350 8.52 5.53 19.55
N GLY A 351 9.33 6.38 18.90
CA GLY A 351 10.79 6.33 19.13
C GLY A 351 11.43 7.69 18.94
N GLU A 352 12.53 7.89 19.66
CA GLU A 352 13.29 9.13 19.64
C GLU A 352 14.00 9.29 18.30
N ASN A 353 13.86 10.47 17.70
CA ASN A 353 14.56 10.87 16.49
C ASN A 353 14.35 9.93 15.27
N TRP A 354 13.24 9.20 15.21
CA TRP A 354 12.91 8.45 14.01
C TRP A 354 12.69 9.39 12.83
N HIS A 355 13.24 9.04 11.67
CA HIS A 355 13.21 9.90 10.50
C HIS A 355 11.78 10.17 10.02
N GLN A 356 11.30 11.42 10.16
CA GLN A 356 9.91 11.80 9.88
C GLN A 356 9.45 11.49 8.45
N GLY A 357 10.35 11.56 7.45
CA GLY A 357 10.07 11.19 6.08
C GLY A 357 9.85 9.68 5.85
N VAL A 358 10.18 8.82 6.84
CA VAL A 358 10.16 7.35 6.71
C VAL A 358 9.09 6.70 7.58
N ILE A 359 8.67 7.31 8.69
CA ILE A 359 7.70 6.70 9.64
C ILE A 359 6.38 6.28 8.96
N GLY A 360 5.92 6.98 7.91
CA GLY A 360 4.72 6.60 7.16
C GLY A 360 4.87 5.29 6.39
N ILE A 361 6.09 4.97 5.92
CA ILE A 361 6.39 3.70 5.27
C ILE A 361 6.42 2.59 6.32
N VAL A 362 7.01 2.86 7.48
CA VAL A 362 7.02 1.93 8.61
C VAL A 362 5.61 1.63 9.09
N ALA A 363 4.74 2.64 9.21
CA ALA A 363 3.33 2.45 9.58
C ALA A 363 2.60 1.52 8.58
N ALA A 364 2.80 1.71 7.27
CA ALA A 364 2.25 0.82 6.25
C ALA A 364 2.78 -0.62 6.39
N ARG A 365 4.07 -0.79 6.70
CA ARG A 365 4.70 -2.09 6.89
C ARG A 365 4.18 -2.83 8.12
N LEU A 366 3.99 -2.11 9.23
CA LEU A 366 3.38 -2.66 10.45
C LEU A 366 1.91 -3.02 10.22
N CYS A 367 1.15 -2.14 9.57
CA CYS A 367 -0.23 -2.40 9.18
C CYS A 367 -0.35 -3.68 8.34
N GLY A 368 0.49 -3.86 7.31
CA GLY A 368 0.53 -5.06 6.49
C GLY A 368 0.97 -6.32 7.25
N LYS A 369 1.93 -6.19 8.18
CA LYS A 369 2.43 -7.33 8.98
C LYS A 369 1.39 -7.84 9.98
N TYR A 370 0.74 -6.94 10.70
CA TYR A 370 -0.18 -7.29 11.78
C TYR A 370 -1.66 -7.35 11.34
N GLY A 371 -1.99 -6.81 10.16
CA GLY A 371 -3.37 -6.71 9.67
C GLY A 371 -4.23 -5.78 10.53
N LYS A 372 -3.63 -4.76 11.14
CA LYS A 372 -4.25 -3.79 12.06
C LYS A 372 -3.85 -2.38 11.67
N PRO A 373 -4.66 -1.35 11.98
CA PRO A 373 -4.22 0.04 11.87
C PRO A 373 -2.96 0.27 12.70
N ALA A 374 -2.04 1.09 12.18
CA ALA A 374 -0.77 1.38 12.83
C ALA A 374 -0.44 2.87 12.81
N VAL A 375 -0.02 3.38 13.94
CA VAL A 375 0.48 4.74 14.18
C VAL A 375 1.93 4.65 14.60
N VAL A 376 2.80 5.35 13.89
CA VAL A 376 4.24 5.43 14.18
C VAL A 376 4.61 6.87 14.46
N ILE A 377 5.13 7.13 15.65
CA ILE A 377 5.40 8.47 16.16
C ILE A 377 6.92 8.68 16.29
N SER A 378 7.44 9.69 15.60
CA SER A 378 8.79 10.21 15.83
C SER A 378 8.73 11.27 16.91
N VAL A 379 9.52 11.11 17.96
CA VAL A 379 9.63 12.05 19.09
C VAL A 379 10.90 12.87 18.93
N ASP A 380 10.75 14.19 18.99
CA ASP A 380 11.84 15.15 18.99
C ASP A 380 11.64 16.13 20.16
N GLY A 381 12.46 16.01 21.20
CA GLY A 381 12.27 16.71 22.47
C GLY A 381 10.90 16.41 23.09
N GLU A 382 10.07 17.44 23.27
CA GLU A 382 8.72 17.31 23.85
C GLU A 382 7.61 17.10 22.80
N LYS A 383 7.95 17.09 21.52
CA LYS A 383 6.97 16.97 20.42
C LYS A 383 7.05 15.63 19.73
N GLY A 384 5.90 15.05 19.46
CA GLY A 384 5.76 13.86 18.63
C GLY A 384 5.06 14.20 17.31
N LYS A 385 5.62 13.73 16.19
CA LYS A 385 4.99 13.77 14.87
C LYS A 385 4.69 12.34 14.44
N GLY A 386 3.43 12.02 14.20
CA GLY A 386 2.97 10.68 13.89
C GLY A 386 2.50 10.54 12.45
N SER A 387 2.66 9.33 11.91
CA SER A 387 2.07 8.92 10.65
C SER A 387 1.26 7.64 10.85
N CYS A 388 0.05 7.64 10.29
CA CYS A 388 -0.94 6.59 10.47
C CYS A 388 -1.19 5.87 9.14
N ARG A 389 -1.40 4.56 9.22
CA ARG A 389 -1.93 3.75 8.13
C ARG A 389 -3.02 2.83 8.65
N SER A 390 -4.05 2.62 7.85
CA SER A 390 -5.21 1.82 8.23
C SER A 390 -5.47 0.66 7.27
N ILE A 391 -6.45 -0.15 7.62
CA ILE A 391 -6.98 -1.26 6.84
C ILE A 391 -8.36 -0.88 6.30
N GLU A 392 -8.78 -1.48 5.20
CA GLU A 392 -10.14 -1.31 4.68
C GLU A 392 -11.18 -1.62 5.75
N GLY A 393 -12.18 -0.75 5.87
CA GLY A 393 -13.26 -0.87 6.85
C GLY A 393 -12.96 -0.30 8.24
N PHE A 394 -11.78 0.33 8.45
CA PHE A 394 -11.50 1.13 9.64
C PHE A 394 -10.98 2.51 9.24
N SER A 395 -11.76 3.55 9.51
CA SER A 395 -11.36 4.94 9.23
C SER A 395 -10.41 5.45 10.32
N ILE A 396 -9.15 5.63 9.97
CA ILE A 396 -8.16 6.22 10.90
C ILE A 396 -8.46 7.71 11.14
N TYR A 397 -9.03 8.40 10.16
CA TYR A 397 -9.42 9.80 10.30
C TYR A 397 -10.51 9.97 11.36
N ASP A 398 -11.57 9.14 11.34
CA ASP A 398 -12.65 9.18 12.32
C ASP A 398 -12.13 8.80 13.72
N ALA A 399 -11.21 7.83 13.79
CA ALA A 399 -10.57 7.45 15.03
C ALA A 399 -9.76 8.62 15.64
N LEU A 400 -8.97 9.33 14.83
CA LEU A 400 -8.23 10.53 15.28
C LEU A 400 -9.17 11.66 15.68
N SER A 401 -10.26 11.87 14.93
CA SER A 401 -11.28 12.87 15.24
C SER A 401 -11.92 12.62 16.62
N ALA A 402 -12.22 11.34 16.91
CA ALA A 402 -12.83 10.97 18.20
C ALA A 402 -11.90 11.16 19.40
N VAL A 403 -10.59 11.23 19.20
CA VAL A 403 -9.57 11.41 20.25
C VAL A 403 -8.76 12.70 20.08
N SER A 404 -9.33 13.67 19.35
CA SER A 404 -8.66 14.92 18.98
C SER A 404 -8.15 15.75 20.16
N ASP A 405 -8.78 15.64 21.32
CA ASP A 405 -8.39 16.28 22.56
C ASP A 405 -7.02 15.79 23.10
N THR A 406 -6.55 14.63 22.66
CA THR A 406 -5.22 14.10 23.00
C THR A 406 -4.11 14.58 22.05
N LEU A 407 -4.49 15.23 20.94
CA LEU A 407 -3.60 15.63 19.85
C LEU A 407 -3.41 17.14 19.79
N THR A 408 -2.29 17.59 19.24
CA THR A 408 -2.06 19.01 18.93
C THR A 408 -2.69 19.41 17.60
N HIS A 409 -2.64 18.51 16.61
CA HIS A 409 -3.28 18.62 15.31
C HIS A 409 -3.33 17.23 14.65
N PHE A 410 -4.21 17.07 13.69
CA PHE A 410 -4.24 15.89 12.81
C PHE A 410 -4.87 16.25 11.47
N GLY A 411 -4.64 15.38 10.46
CA GLY A 411 -5.22 15.52 9.14
C GLY A 411 -4.96 14.29 8.29
N GLY A 412 -5.76 14.11 7.24
CA GLY A 412 -5.61 12.99 6.32
C GLY A 412 -6.95 12.41 5.86
N HIS A 413 -6.94 11.14 5.51
CA HIS A 413 -8.06 10.40 4.93
C HIS A 413 -8.31 9.08 5.67
N THR A 414 -9.32 8.34 5.23
CA THR A 414 -9.75 7.06 5.83
C THR A 414 -8.61 6.06 6.05
N LEU A 415 -7.68 5.92 5.11
CA LEU A 415 -6.61 4.90 5.17
C LEU A 415 -5.24 5.44 5.56
N ALA A 416 -5.04 6.75 5.56
CA ALA A 416 -3.76 7.38 5.88
C ALA A 416 -3.97 8.75 6.50
N ALA A 417 -3.25 9.05 7.59
CA ALA A 417 -3.32 10.33 8.27
C ALA A 417 -1.97 10.69 8.90
N GLY A 418 -1.81 11.97 9.22
CA GLY A 418 -0.73 12.50 10.04
C GLY A 418 -1.27 13.10 11.33
N LEU A 419 -0.44 13.17 12.36
CA LEU A 419 -0.80 13.77 13.64
C LEU A 419 0.40 14.43 14.31
N GLY A 420 0.09 15.39 15.19
CA GLY A 420 1.00 15.90 16.20
C GLY A 420 0.49 15.57 17.59
N VAL A 421 1.39 15.24 18.51
CA VAL A 421 1.08 14.88 19.90
C VAL A 421 2.21 15.34 20.82
N GLU A 422 1.92 15.75 22.03
CA GLU A 422 2.94 15.98 23.04
C GLU A 422 3.51 14.64 23.54
N LYS A 423 4.82 14.56 23.76
CA LYS A 423 5.49 13.35 24.22
C LYS A 423 4.83 12.80 25.49
N SER A 424 4.51 13.65 26.44
CA SER A 424 3.83 13.31 27.71
C SER A 424 2.43 12.72 27.52
N ARG A 425 1.78 12.93 26.37
CA ARG A 425 0.41 12.48 26.09
C ARG A 425 0.33 11.26 25.16
N ILE A 426 1.45 10.69 24.74
CA ILE A 426 1.46 9.52 23.83
C ILE A 426 0.73 8.33 24.44
N ASP A 427 0.92 8.04 25.73
CA ASP A 427 0.24 6.92 26.40
C ASP A 427 -1.25 7.17 26.58
N GLU A 428 -1.66 8.42 26.83
CA GLU A 428 -3.07 8.83 26.85
C GLU A 428 -3.71 8.64 25.49
N PHE A 429 -3.07 9.11 24.43
CA PHE A 429 -3.52 8.91 23.03
C PHE A 429 -3.64 7.42 22.70
N ARG A 430 -2.63 6.60 23.04
CA ARG A 430 -2.62 5.15 22.82
C ARG A 430 -3.82 4.48 23.47
N THR A 431 -4.12 4.86 24.69
CA THR A 431 -5.28 4.33 25.43
C THR A 431 -6.60 4.79 24.77
N ALA A 432 -6.74 6.07 24.48
CA ALA A 432 -7.97 6.64 23.92
C ALA A 432 -8.32 6.05 22.55
N ILE A 433 -7.36 5.94 21.63
CA ILE A 433 -7.62 5.38 20.30
C ILE A 433 -8.00 3.89 20.35
N ASN A 434 -7.45 3.13 21.29
CA ASN A 434 -7.82 1.73 21.48
C ASN A 434 -9.19 1.59 22.16
N GLU A 435 -9.58 2.50 23.05
CA GLU A 435 -10.96 2.54 23.57
C GLU A 435 -11.97 2.87 22.46
N TYR A 436 -11.67 3.84 21.60
CA TYR A 436 -12.48 4.08 20.40
C TYR A 436 -12.61 2.84 19.52
N ALA A 437 -11.51 2.13 19.28
CA ALA A 437 -11.50 0.92 18.44
C ALA A 437 -12.38 -0.21 18.98
N LYS A 438 -12.74 -0.23 20.27
CA LYS A 438 -13.70 -1.19 20.85
C LYS A 438 -15.14 -0.88 20.43
N THR A 439 -15.44 0.35 20.02
CA THR A 439 -16.78 0.77 19.58
C THR A 439 -17.04 0.44 18.10
N VAL A 440 -15.99 0.06 17.35
CA VAL A 440 -16.06 -0.22 15.91
C VAL A 440 -15.79 -1.71 15.66
N GLU A 441 -16.58 -2.32 14.79
CA GLU A 441 -16.32 -3.69 14.36
C GLU A 441 -15.10 -3.72 13.44
N MET A 442 -14.00 -4.30 13.93
CA MET A 442 -12.78 -4.43 13.15
C MET A 442 -12.96 -5.42 11.99
N PRO A 443 -12.68 -5.04 10.73
CA PRO A 443 -12.82 -5.93 9.59
C PRO A 443 -11.79 -7.07 9.65
N PHE A 444 -12.09 -8.21 9.02
CA PHE A 444 -11.08 -9.25 8.78
C PHE A 444 -10.30 -8.93 7.52
N PRO A 445 -8.98 -9.14 7.52
CA PRO A 445 -8.21 -9.04 6.29
C PRO A 445 -8.78 -9.98 5.22
N GLU A 446 -9.06 -9.45 4.04
CA GLU A 446 -9.55 -10.24 2.91
C GLU A 446 -8.48 -10.42 1.83
N LEU A 447 -8.57 -11.55 1.13
CA LEU A 447 -7.85 -11.80 -0.12
C LEU A 447 -8.88 -12.19 -1.18
N ARG A 448 -9.08 -11.28 -2.12
CA ARG A 448 -9.95 -11.52 -3.25
C ARG A 448 -9.22 -12.35 -4.30
N LEU A 449 -9.87 -13.42 -4.74
CA LEU A 449 -9.45 -14.25 -5.86
C LEU A 449 -10.37 -13.95 -7.03
N ASP A 450 -9.82 -13.66 -8.19
CA ASP A 450 -10.61 -13.41 -9.40
C ASP A 450 -11.37 -14.66 -9.82
N CYS A 451 -10.73 -15.83 -9.76
CA CYS A 451 -11.43 -17.09 -9.95
C CYS A 451 -10.66 -18.29 -9.37
N LYS A 452 -11.32 -19.47 -9.35
CA LYS A 452 -10.66 -20.77 -9.15
C LYS A 452 -10.05 -21.20 -10.47
N LEU A 453 -8.74 -21.47 -10.49
CA LEU A 453 -8.02 -21.86 -11.69
C LEU A 453 -7.62 -23.34 -11.63
N ASN A 454 -7.87 -24.07 -12.71
CA ASN A 454 -7.30 -25.41 -12.88
C ASN A 454 -5.83 -25.23 -13.34
N PRO A 455 -4.83 -25.83 -12.64
CA PRO A 455 -3.43 -25.68 -12.99
C PRO A 455 -3.07 -26.09 -14.42
N ALA A 456 -3.89 -26.92 -15.07
CA ALA A 456 -3.69 -27.32 -16.47
C ALA A 456 -3.85 -26.16 -17.48
N TYR A 457 -4.55 -25.10 -17.09
CA TYR A 457 -4.71 -23.89 -17.95
C TYR A 457 -3.59 -22.87 -17.79
N ILE A 458 -2.56 -23.15 -16.99
CA ILE A 458 -1.40 -22.26 -16.85
C ILE A 458 -0.46 -22.48 -18.04
N ASN A 459 -0.71 -21.78 -19.12
CA ASN A 459 0.02 -21.82 -20.38
C ASN A 459 0.21 -20.41 -20.98
N MET A 460 0.69 -20.30 -22.18
CA MET A 460 0.90 -19.00 -22.83
C MET A 460 -0.40 -18.35 -23.29
N ASP A 461 -1.45 -19.11 -23.58
CA ASP A 461 -2.76 -18.53 -23.94
C ASP A 461 -3.33 -17.76 -22.76
N LEU A 462 -3.20 -18.31 -21.54
CA LEU A 462 -3.55 -17.58 -20.31
C LEU A 462 -2.76 -16.26 -20.18
N ILE A 463 -1.46 -16.27 -20.45
CA ILE A 463 -0.64 -15.06 -20.39
C ILE A 463 -1.14 -14.01 -21.39
N ASN A 464 -1.43 -14.40 -22.61
CA ASN A 464 -1.96 -13.50 -23.64
C ASN A 464 -3.31 -12.89 -23.20
N SER A 465 -4.18 -13.71 -22.59
CA SER A 465 -5.45 -13.21 -22.02
C SER A 465 -5.24 -12.20 -20.89
N LEU A 466 -4.19 -12.38 -20.08
CA LEU A 466 -3.87 -11.45 -18.99
C LEU A 466 -3.28 -10.12 -19.51
N GLU A 467 -2.50 -10.16 -20.59
CA GLU A 467 -1.94 -8.95 -21.22
C GLU A 467 -3.03 -7.97 -21.68
N LEU A 468 -4.21 -8.44 -22.04
CA LEU A 468 -5.37 -7.59 -22.40
C LEU A 468 -5.90 -6.73 -21.23
N LEU A 469 -5.63 -7.19 -19.99
CA LEU A 469 -6.07 -6.46 -18.79
C LEU A 469 -5.05 -5.40 -18.35
N GLU A 470 -3.83 -5.41 -18.87
CA GLU A 470 -2.81 -4.41 -18.56
C GLU A 470 -3.21 -2.99 -19.04
N PRO A 471 -2.73 -1.93 -18.36
CA PRO A 471 -1.83 -1.90 -17.18
C PRO A 471 -2.56 -2.20 -15.87
N PHE A 472 -1.85 -2.90 -14.97
CA PHE A 472 -2.35 -3.21 -13.63
C PHE A 472 -1.94 -2.14 -12.62
N GLY A 473 -2.84 -1.84 -11.67
CA GLY A 473 -2.64 -0.87 -10.60
C GLY A 473 -3.88 -0.75 -9.72
N ALA A 474 -4.02 0.37 -9.00
CA ALA A 474 -5.21 0.62 -8.20
C ALA A 474 -6.47 0.58 -9.08
N GLY A 475 -7.55 -0.07 -8.60
CA GLY A 475 -8.80 -0.24 -9.34
C GLY A 475 -8.75 -1.18 -10.55
N ASN A 476 -7.58 -1.73 -10.88
CA ASN A 476 -7.36 -2.80 -11.85
C ASN A 476 -6.16 -3.66 -11.39
N GLU A 477 -6.30 -4.35 -10.28
CA GLU A 477 -5.21 -5.13 -9.67
C GLU A 477 -4.81 -6.31 -10.57
N GLU A 478 -3.53 -6.72 -10.45
CA GLU A 478 -3.02 -7.93 -11.09
C GLU A 478 -3.84 -9.15 -10.65
N PRO A 479 -4.39 -9.97 -11.58
CA PRO A 479 -5.29 -11.08 -11.25
C PRO A 479 -4.68 -12.07 -10.26
N CYS A 480 -5.48 -12.45 -9.26
CA CYS A 480 -5.12 -13.43 -8.25
C CYS A 480 -6.01 -14.67 -8.39
N PHE A 481 -5.39 -15.83 -8.57
CA PHE A 481 -6.08 -17.08 -8.84
C PHE A 481 -5.97 -18.04 -7.66
N GLY A 482 -7.04 -18.77 -7.40
CA GLY A 482 -7.05 -19.83 -6.40
C GLY A 482 -6.74 -21.20 -7.01
N LEU A 483 -5.62 -21.81 -6.64
CA LEU A 483 -5.29 -23.20 -6.93
C LEU A 483 -5.67 -24.06 -5.72
N PHE A 484 -6.73 -24.83 -5.83
CA PHE A 484 -7.28 -25.58 -4.71
C PHE A 484 -6.91 -27.07 -4.76
N ASN A 485 -6.70 -27.66 -3.57
CA ASN A 485 -6.35 -29.07 -3.37
C ASN A 485 -5.06 -29.47 -4.11
N MET A 486 -4.03 -28.66 -3.97
CA MET A 486 -2.70 -28.93 -4.54
C MET A 486 -1.85 -29.71 -3.55
N LYS A 487 -1.23 -30.80 -3.97
CA LYS A 487 -0.28 -31.58 -3.16
C LYS A 487 1.14 -31.02 -3.35
N ILE A 488 1.85 -30.73 -2.26
CA ILE A 488 3.25 -30.32 -2.31
C ILE A 488 4.11 -31.54 -2.64
N SER A 489 4.73 -31.55 -3.82
CA SER A 489 5.59 -32.66 -4.31
C SER A 489 7.08 -32.37 -4.12
N ARG A 490 7.48 -31.07 -4.06
CA ARG A 490 8.88 -30.67 -3.83
C ARG A 490 8.94 -29.29 -3.19
N ILE A 491 9.93 -29.10 -2.31
CA ILE A 491 10.30 -27.82 -1.70
C ILE A 491 11.79 -27.61 -1.96
N THR A 492 12.16 -26.49 -2.59
CA THR A 492 13.56 -26.18 -2.95
C THR A 492 13.87 -24.75 -2.53
N PRO A 493 14.82 -24.52 -1.59
CA PRO A 493 15.31 -23.18 -1.28
C PRO A 493 16.02 -22.57 -2.50
N ILE A 494 15.84 -21.27 -2.72
CA ILE A 494 16.47 -20.50 -3.79
C ILE A 494 16.89 -19.11 -3.26
N GLY A 495 17.77 -18.40 -3.97
CA GLY A 495 18.22 -17.06 -3.58
C GLY A 495 18.90 -17.05 -2.20
N ASP A 496 19.94 -17.83 -2.01
CA ASP A 496 20.66 -18.00 -0.73
C ASP A 496 19.73 -18.39 0.45
N GLY A 497 18.70 -19.19 0.14
CA GLY A 497 17.73 -19.66 1.13
C GLY A 497 16.66 -18.66 1.53
N LYS A 498 16.63 -17.46 0.93
CA LYS A 498 15.65 -16.40 1.26
C LYS A 498 14.27 -16.61 0.65
N HIS A 499 14.14 -17.53 -0.31
CA HIS A 499 12.91 -17.80 -1.06
C HIS A 499 12.74 -19.30 -1.26
N LEU A 500 11.54 -19.73 -1.64
CA LEU A 500 11.22 -21.12 -1.94
C LEU A 500 10.67 -21.27 -3.35
N ARG A 501 11.08 -22.37 -3.99
CA ARG A 501 10.47 -22.91 -5.19
C ARG A 501 9.71 -24.16 -4.80
N LEU A 502 8.41 -24.17 -5.05
CA LEU A 502 7.53 -25.28 -4.73
C LEU A 502 7.06 -25.98 -6.02
N ALA A 503 7.06 -27.31 -6.02
CA ALA A 503 6.31 -28.07 -7.01
C ALA A 503 4.96 -28.45 -6.40
N LEU A 504 3.88 -28.03 -7.05
CA LEU A 504 2.50 -28.25 -6.62
C LEU A 504 1.80 -29.14 -7.65
N LYS A 505 1.23 -30.27 -7.21
CA LYS A 505 0.63 -31.29 -8.08
C LYS A 505 -0.86 -31.45 -7.81
N LYS A 506 -1.64 -31.57 -8.92
CA LYS A 506 -3.06 -31.95 -8.88
C LYS A 506 -3.34 -32.92 -10.02
N GLY A 507 -3.74 -34.15 -9.70
CA GLY A 507 -3.87 -35.20 -10.70
C GLY A 507 -2.56 -35.44 -11.44
N ASN A 508 -2.57 -35.31 -12.76
CA ASN A 508 -1.38 -35.46 -13.62
C ASN A 508 -0.63 -34.15 -13.87
N THR A 509 -1.18 -33.02 -13.46
CA THR A 509 -0.57 -31.71 -13.66
C THR A 509 0.32 -31.33 -12.47
N GLU A 510 1.57 -30.99 -12.75
CA GLU A 510 2.51 -30.40 -11.79
C GLU A 510 2.96 -29.04 -12.29
N ILE A 511 2.91 -28.04 -11.41
CA ILE A 511 3.37 -26.67 -11.69
C ILE A 511 4.48 -26.28 -10.73
N THR A 512 5.36 -25.40 -11.20
CA THR A 512 6.37 -24.77 -10.35
C THR A 512 5.90 -23.39 -9.93
N ALA A 513 5.88 -23.12 -8.62
CA ALA A 513 5.48 -21.85 -8.06
C ALA A 513 6.57 -21.27 -7.14
N LEU A 514 6.72 -19.95 -7.15
CA LEU A 514 7.72 -19.23 -6.37
C LEU A 514 7.06 -18.59 -5.14
N LEU A 515 7.67 -18.77 -3.99
CA LEU A 515 7.27 -18.11 -2.74
C LEU A 515 8.45 -17.26 -2.25
N PHE A 516 8.28 -15.94 -2.32
CA PHE A 516 9.31 -14.98 -1.96
C PHE A 516 9.30 -14.65 -0.47
N SER A 517 10.48 -14.30 0.07
CA SER A 517 10.69 -13.82 1.44
C SER A 517 10.22 -14.80 2.53
N VAL A 518 10.33 -16.10 2.26
CA VAL A 518 10.06 -17.18 3.22
C VAL A 518 11.23 -18.17 3.16
N ARG A 519 11.86 -18.43 4.30
CA ARG A 519 12.91 -19.40 4.46
C ARG A 519 12.33 -20.81 4.67
N ALA A 520 13.11 -21.83 4.34
CA ALA A 520 12.66 -23.23 4.47
C ALA A 520 12.33 -23.60 5.93
N GLU A 521 13.09 -23.10 6.89
CA GLU A 521 12.87 -23.31 8.32
C GLU A 521 11.63 -22.59 8.88
N GLU A 522 11.13 -21.55 8.19
CA GLU A 522 9.93 -20.80 8.55
C GLU A 522 8.68 -21.33 7.84
N PHE A 523 8.85 -22.25 6.89
CA PHE A 523 7.77 -22.72 6.03
C PHE A 523 6.95 -23.82 6.73
N PRO A 524 5.64 -23.58 7.03
CA PRO A 524 4.87 -24.44 7.92
C PRO A 524 4.37 -25.73 7.25
N PHE A 525 4.48 -25.85 5.92
CA PHE A 525 3.99 -26.99 5.17
C PHE A 525 5.12 -28.00 4.90
N ARG A 526 4.75 -29.25 4.66
CA ARG A 526 5.66 -30.37 4.43
C ARG A 526 5.39 -31.03 3.08
N LEU A 527 6.31 -31.82 2.61
CA LEU A 527 6.08 -32.71 1.46
C LEU A 527 4.86 -33.61 1.71
N GLY A 528 3.98 -33.67 0.72
CA GLY A 528 2.75 -34.47 0.79
C GLY A 528 1.54 -33.73 1.34
N ASP A 529 1.70 -32.58 1.96
CA ASP A 529 0.55 -31.76 2.42
C ASP A 529 -0.32 -31.33 1.23
N THR A 530 -1.63 -31.28 1.47
CA THR A 530 -2.60 -30.76 0.51
C THR A 530 -2.97 -29.32 0.91
N VAL A 531 -2.75 -28.41 -0.01
CA VAL A 531 -2.85 -26.95 0.21
C VAL A 531 -3.71 -26.27 -0.84
N ASP A 532 -4.28 -25.14 -0.45
CA ASP A 532 -4.80 -24.16 -1.38
C ASP A 532 -3.76 -23.04 -1.49
N ALA A 533 -3.49 -22.59 -2.71
CA ALA A 533 -2.54 -21.52 -2.99
C ALA A 533 -3.21 -20.39 -3.76
N ALA A 534 -3.10 -19.16 -3.27
CA ALA A 534 -3.44 -17.96 -4.00
C ALA A 534 -2.21 -17.53 -4.80
N VAL A 535 -2.36 -17.40 -6.11
CA VAL A 535 -1.23 -17.17 -7.02
C VAL A 535 -1.52 -16.03 -7.98
N LYS A 536 -0.47 -15.30 -8.33
CA LYS A 536 -0.41 -14.41 -9.48
C LYS A 536 0.44 -15.06 -10.57
N ILE A 537 0.07 -14.82 -11.82
CA ILE A 537 0.71 -15.46 -12.97
C ILE A 537 1.18 -14.37 -13.92
N THR A 538 2.47 -14.34 -14.19
CA THR A 538 3.10 -13.34 -15.04
C THR A 538 3.93 -14.00 -16.13
N LYS A 539 4.23 -13.25 -17.16
CA LYS A 539 5.21 -13.63 -18.19
C LYS A 539 6.61 -13.56 -17.60
N ASN A 540 7.40 -14.59 -17.81
CA ASN A 540 8.83 -14.59 -17.50
C ASN A 540 9.62 -14.93 -18.74
N GLU A 541 10.52 -14.05 -19.10
CA GLU A 541 11.48 -14.26 -20.19
C GLU A 541 12.86 -14.49 -19.60
N PHE A 542 13.42 -15.63 -19.90
CA PHE A 542 14.77 -15.99 -19.48
C PHE A 542 15.53 -16.69 -20.60
N ARG A 543 16.65 -16.11 -21.02
CA ARG A 543 17.50 -16.62 -22.13
C ARG A 543 16.75 -16.82 -23.45
N GLY A 544 15.80 -15.91 -23.77
CA GLY A 544 14.97 -15.99 -24.97
C GLY A 544 13.82 -17.00 -24.91
N GLU A 545 13.67 -17.72 -23.80
CA GLU A 545 12.53 -18.61 -23.56
C GLU A 545 11.48 -17.90 -22.71
N VAL A 546 10.25 -17.83 -23.23
CA VAL A 546 9.11 -17.21 -22.56
C VAL A 546 8.24 -18.28 -21.94
N LYS A 547 7.98 -18.16 -20.63
CA LYS A 547 7.15 -19.13 -19.87
C LYS A 547 6.28 -18.42 -18.83
N PRO A 548 5.13 -19.02 -18.43
CA PRO A 548 4.39 -18.58 -17.26
C PRO A 548 5.25 -18.70 -15.99
N SER A 549 5.26 -17.64 -15.19
CA SER A 549 5.82 -17.61 -13.83
C SER A 549 4.70 -17.53 -12.83
N VAL A 550 4.62 -18.49 -11.94
CA VAL A 550 3.60 -18.57 -10.90
C VAL A 550 4.19 -18.07 -9.59
N ARG A 551 3.66 -16.98 -9.05
CA ARG A 551 4.07 -16.41 -7.76
C ARG A 551 2.99 -16.64 -6.72
N ILE A 552 3.34 -17.26 -5.61
CA ILE A 552 2.43 -17.48 -4.48
C ILE A 552 2.31 -16.19 -3.68
N CYS A 553 1.07 -15.75 -3.44
CA CYS A 553 0.72 -14.61 -2.61
C CYS A 553 0.29 -15.03 -1.21
N ASP A 554 -0.41 -16.15 -1.10
CA ASP A 554 -0.83 -16.74 0.17
C ASP A 554 -1.04 -18.26 0.02
N MET A 555 -0.95 -18.98 1.13
CA MET A 555 -1.17 -20.43 1.19
C MET A 555 -1.90 -20.82 2.47
N ARG A 556 -2.73 -21.86 2.35
CA ARG A 556 -3.40 -22.47 3.49
C ARG A 556 -3.55 -23.99 3.29
N PHE A 557 -3.80 -24.73 4.37
CA PHE A 557 -4.21 -26.12 4.24
C PHE A 557 -5.58 -26.20 3.58
N SER A 558 -5.77 -27.15 2.66
CA SER A 558 -7.05 -27.32 1.99
C SER A 558 -8.14 -27.71 3.00
N GLY A 559 -9.33 -27.11 2.81
CA GLY A 559 -10.47 -27.34 3.70
C GLY A 559 -10.43 -26.57 5.03
N SER A 560 -9.43 -25.71 5.26
CA SER A 560 -9.39 -24.88 6.47
C SER A 560 -10.48 -23.80 6.46
N ASN A 561 -11.05 -23.53 7.65
CA ASN A 561 -12.04 -22.45 7.85
C ASN A 561 -11.37 -21.21 8.43
N ASP A 562 -10.93 -20.31 7.54
CA ASP A 562 -10.20 -19.11 7.93
C ASP A 562 -11.03 -18.17 8.80
N VAL A 563 -12.34 -18.05 8.55
CA VAL A 563 -13.24 -17.17 9.31
C VAL A 563 -13.34 -17.62 10.77
N ASN A 564 -13.52 -18.92 11.00
CA ASN A 564 -13.57 -19.45 12.37
C ASN A 564 -12.23 -19.29 13.08
N TYR A 565 -11.13 -19.52 12.36
CA TYR A 565 -9.78 -19.25 12.89
C TYR A 565 -9.61 -17.80 13.30
N LEU A 566 -9.93 -16.85 12.42
CA LEU A 566 -9.81 -15.41 12.69
C LEU A 566 -10.71 -14.95 13.85
N LYS A 567 -11.96 -15.42 13.90
CA LYS A 567 -12.87 -15.16 15.04
C LYS A 567 -12.29 -15.67 16.36
N SER A 568 -11.72 -16.87 16.33
CA SER A 568 -11.10 -17.48 17.50
C SER A 568 -9.89 -16.72 17.98
N VAL A 569 -8.99 -16.29 17.08
CA VAL A 569 -7.83 -15.44 17.43
C VAL A 569 -8.29 -14.12 18.06
N ARG A 570 -9.29 -13.45 17.47
CA ARG A 570 -9.84 -12.20 18.04
C ARG A 570 -10.41 -12.39 19.44
N LEU A 571 -11.04 -13.53 19.69
CA LEU A 571 -11.57 -13.81 21.01
C LEU A 571 -10.44 -13.94 22.05
N TYR A 572 -9.32 -14.57 21.67
CA TYR A 572 -8.13 -14.60 22.52
C TYR A 572 -7.54 -13.21 22.72
N GLU A 573 -7.45 -12.38 21.66
CA GLU A 573 -6.98 -11.00 21.79
C GLU A 573 -7.88 -10.17 22.71
N LYS A 574 -9.21 -10.34 22.63
CA LYS A 574 -10.19 -9.74 23.56
C LYS A 574 -9.90 -10.14 25.01
N TYR A 575 -9.63 -11.42 25.25
CA TYR A 575 -9.22 -11.92 26.57
C TYR A 575 -7.91 -11.28 27.05
N ARG A 576 -6.91 -11.17 26.19
CA ARG A 576 -5.60 -10.57 26.53
C ARG A 576 -5.67 -9.06 26.80
N ARG A 577 -6.67 -8.37 26.26
CA ARG A 577 -6.97 -6.96 26.55
C ARG A 577 -7.84 -6.79 27.81
N HIS A 578 -8.08 -7.85 28.56
CA HIS A 578 -8.95 -7.86 29.75
C HIS A 578 -10.36 -7.32 29.49
N GLU A 579 -10.87 -7.47 28.26
CA GLU A 579 -12.25 -7.14 27.92
C GLU A 579 -13.19 -8.20 28.47
N LYS A 580 -14.40 -7.78 28.90
CA LYS A 580 -15.41 -8.67 29.43
C LYS A 580 -15.86 -9.68 28.38
N LEU A 581 -15.74 -10.95 28.69
CA LEU A 581 -16.23 -12.07 27.90
C LEU A 581 -17.58 -12.55 28.46
N ASN A 582 -18.46 -13.01 27.56
CA ASN A 582 -19.68 -13.70 27.99
C ASN A 582 -19.39 -15.18 28.31
N GLU A 583 -20.34 -15.85 28.96
CA GLU A 583 -20.16 -17.26 29.38
C GLU A 583 -19.83 -18.21 28.23
N LYS A 584 -20.44 -18.01 27.05
CA LYS A 584 -20.16 -18.85 25.87
C LYS A 584 -18.72 -18.60 25.34
N GLU A 585 -18.27 -17.36 25.34
CA GLU A 585 -16.91 -16.97 24.96
C GLU A 585 -15.89 -17.57 25.94
N LEU A 586 -16.15 -17.47 27.25
CA LEU A 586 -15.29 -18.05 28.30
C LEU A 586 -15.17 -19.56 28.13
N ARG A 587 -16.30 -20.26 27.97
CA ARG A 587 -16.31 -21.73 27.73
C ARG A 587 -15.52 -22.10 26.47
N PHE A 588 -15.60 -21.27 25.42
CA PHE A 588 -14.93 -21.53 24.15
C PHE A 588 -13.42 -21.40 24.24
N ILE A 589 -12.89 -20.45 25.04
CA ILE A 589 -11.44 -20.25 25.16
C ILE A 589 -10.80 -21.11 26.24
N THR A 590 -11.55 -21.57 27.26
CA THR A 590 -11.01 -22.28 28.41
C THR A 590 -10.68 -23.73 28.03
N PRO A 591 -9.40 -24.14 28.08
CA PRO A 591 -9.01 -25.50 27.78
C PRO A 591 -9.41 -26.45 28.92
N THR A 592 -9.86 -27.65 28.53
CA THR A 592 -10.04 -28.76 29.49
C THR A 592 -8.68 -29.31 29.92
N ARG A 593 -8.64 -30.01 31.07
CA ARG A 593 -7.43 -30.68 31.54
C ARG A 593 -6.90 -31.69 30.54
N ASP A 594 -7.79 -32.45 29.90
CA ASP A 594 -7.41 -33.47 28.92
C ASP A 594 -6.83 -32.81 27.63
N PHE A 595 -7.38 -31.67 27.23
CA PHE A 595 -6.83 -30.89 26.11
C PHE A 595 -5.43 -30.37 26.43
N LEU A 596 -5.21 -29.78 27.61
CA LEU A 596 -3.89 -29.31 28.05
C LEU A 596 -2.86 -30.44 28.08
N ALA A 597 -3.24 -31.59 28.62
CA ALA A 597 -2.36 -32.76 28.66
C ALA A 597 -2.02 -33.27 27.25
N SER A 598 -2.97 -33.21 26.32
CA SER A 598 -2.78 -33.59 24.91
C SER A 598 -1.89 -32.59 24.18
N ALA A 599 -2.10 -31.28 24.38
CA ALA A 599 -1.27 -30.22 23.83
C ALA A 599 0.19 -30.35 24.32
N TYR A 600 0.41 -30.54 25.63
CA TYR A 600 1.75 -30.74 26.17
C TYR A 600 2.45 -31.99 25.60
N LYS A 601 1.73 -33.12 25.50
CA LYS A 601 2.27 -34.35 24.86
C LYS A 601 2.67 -34.12 23.41
N PHE A 602 1.86 -33.35 22.67
CA PHE A 602 2.17 -33.00 21.29
C PHE A 602 3.45 -32.15 21.22
N PHE A 603 3.56 -31.10 22.00
CA PHE A 603 4.77 -30.26 22.06
C PHE A 603 6.00 -31.09 22.46
N LYS A 604 5.86 -31.99 23.43
CA LYS A 604 6.94 -32.88 23.85
C LYS A 604 7.39 -33.82 22.70
N LYS A 605 6.46 -34.36 21.95
CA LYS A 605 6.77 -35.23 20.78
C LYS A 605 7.42 -34.46 19.64
N SER A 606 7.04 -33.19 19.48
CA SER A 606 7.53 -32.31 18.40
C SER A 606 8.85 -31.61 18.74
N GLY A 607 9.36 -31.71 19.96
CA GLY A 607 10.55 -30.99 20.42
C GLY A 607 10.33 -29.47 20.52
N GLY A 608 9.11 -29.03 20.78
CA GLY A 608 8.67 -27.64 20.71
C GLY A 608 7.90 -27.33 19.43
N TRP A 609 7.65 -26.06 19.16
CA TRP A 609 6.97 -25.61 17.93
C TRP A 609 7.42 -24.21 17.54
N HIS A 610 7.76 -24.00 16.30
CA HIS A 610 8.31 -22.74 15.76
C HIS A 610 7.59 -22.26 14.49
N PHE A 611 6.47 -22.91 14.10
CA PHE A 611 5.65 -22.52 12.98
C PHE A 611 4.41 -21.73 13.43
N ASP A 612 3.55 -21.39 12.48
CA ASP A 612 2.31 -20.69 12.78
C ASP A 612 1.32 -21.55 13.58
N LEU A 613 0.45 -20.89 14.31
CA LEU A 613 -0.58 -21.49 15.17
C LEU A 613 -1.55 -22.37 14.36
N HIS A 614 -1.86 -22.00 13.13
CA HIS A 614 -2.79 -22.75 12.31
C HIS A 614 -2.22 -24.09 11.85
N SER A 615 -0.96 -24.14 11.49
CA SER A 615 -0.28 -25.39 11.16
C SER A 615 -0.21 -26.31 12.39
N LEU A 616 -0.06 -25.74 13.59
CA LEU A 616 -0.13 -26.47 14.85
C LEU A 616 -1.50 -27.11 15.04
N LEU A 617 -2.58 -26.36 14.88
CA LEU A 617 -3.96 -26.88 15.03
C LEU A 617 -4.23 -28.05 14.09
N ILE A 618 -3.82 -27.95 12.83
CA ILE A 618 -4.03 -29.02 11.85
C ILE A 618 -3.19 -30.25 12.17
N ARG A 619 -1.93 -30.07 12.56
CA ARG A 619 -1.03 -31.20 12.84
C ARG A 619 -1.31 -31.88 14.16
N ALA A 620 -1.82 -31.14 15.13
CA ALA A 620 -2.28 -31.71 16.39
C ALA A 620 -3.51 -32.62 16.20
N ASN A 621 -4.22 -32.49 15.07
CA ASN A 621 -5.40 -33.27 14.70
C ASN A 621 -6.44 -33.35 15.82
N CYS A 622 -6.68 -32.22 16.50
CA CYS A 622 -7.64 -32.13 17.57
C CYS A 622 -8.89 -31.37 17.09
N PRO A 623 -9.98 -32.04 16.78
CA PRO A 623 -11.21 -31.42 16.21
C PRO A 623 -11.82 -30.36 17.12
N GLU A 624 -11.62 -30.50 18.43
CA GLU A 624 -12.18 -29.62 19.47
C GLU A 624 -11.29 -28.37 19.68
N ALA A 625 -10.10 -28.35 19.12
CA ALA A 625 -9.16 -27.25 19.30
C ALA A 625 -9.56 -26.03 18.49
N SER A 626 -9.76 -24.90 19.15
CA SER A 626 -9.79 -23.59 18.53
C SER A 626 -8.43 -22.89 18.67
N ALA A 627 -8.19 -21.88 17.85
CA ALA A 627 -6.98 -21.05 18.01
C ALA A 627 -6.92 -20.42 19.41
N ALA A 628 -8.06 -19.93 19.93
CA ALA A 628 -8.12 -19.35 21.26
C ALA A 628 -7.80 -20.35 22.38
N THR A 629 -8.43 -21.54 22.32
CA THR A 629 -8.19 -22.59 23.31
C THR A 629 -6.71 -23.02 23.35
N LEU A 630 -6.06 -23.11 22.17
CA LEU A 630 -4.65 -23.46 22.08
C LEU A 630 -3.74 -22.36 22.62
N LEU A 631 -4.04 -21.08 22.27
CA LEU A 631 -3.29 -19.93 22.80
C LEU A 631 -3.39 -19.81 24.31
N VAL A 632 -4.58 -20.01 24.88
CA VAL A 632 -4.74 -20.07 26.35
C VAL A 632 -3.98 -21.26 26.94
N SER A 633 -3.95 -22.40 26.25
CA SER A 633 -3.17 -23.56 26.68
C SER A 633 -1.66 -23.25 26.71
N GLU A 634 -1.16 -22.54 25.71
CA GLU A 634 0.23 -22.08 25.68
C GLU A 634 0.53 -21.15 26.86
N ASP A 635 -0.36 -20.18 27.16
CA ASP A 635 -0.20 -19.29 28.33
C ASP A 635 -0.19 -20.09 29.65
N VAL A 636 -1.08 -21.06 29.81
CA VAL A 636 -1.12 -21.94 30.99
C VAL A 636 0.17 -22.78 31.14
N LEU A 637 0.64 -23.37 30.06
CA LEU A 637 1.86 -24.19 30.08
C LEU A 637 3.11 -23.33 30.35
N CYS A 638 3.15 -22.10 29.86
CA CYS A 638 4.21 -21.14 30.19
C CYS A 638 4.13 -20.67 31.64
N GLU A 639 2.93 -20.36 32.18
CA GLU A 639 2.72 -20.02 33.59
C GLU A 639 3.25 -21.14 34.52
N LEU A 640 2.96 -22.39 34.18
CA LEU A 640 3.39 -23.55 34.93
C LEU A 640 4.89 -23.91 34.74
N LYS A 641 5.63 -23.15 33.94
CA LYS A 641 7.00 -23.40 33.54
C LYS A 641 7.24 -24.79 32.93
N LEU A 642 6.26 -25.27 32.17
CA LEU A 642 6.35 -26.49 31.37
C LEU A 642 6.87 -26.19 29.98
N MET A 643 6.67 -24.96 29.53
CA MET A 643 7.13 -24.41 28.26
C MET A 643 7.67 -22.99 28.47
N GLU A 644 8.53 -22.57 27.59
CA GLU A 644 8.95 -21.17 27.46
C GLU A 644 8.81 -20.72 26.02
N LYS A 645 8.51 -19.44 25.86
CA LYS A 645 8.45 -18.79 24.55
C LYS A 645 9.72 -17.97 24.36
N THR A 646 10.52 -18.32 23.37
CA THR A 646 11.72 -17.56 23.02
C THR A 646 11.34 -16.22 22.35
N GLU A 647 12.29 -15.29 22.29
CA GLU A 647 12.12 -13.97 21.63
C GLU A 647 11.66 -14.10 20.18
N ASN A 648 12.01 -15.18 19.49
CA ASN A 648 11.58 -15.46 18.11
C ASN A 648 10.20 -16.13 18.02
N GLY A 649 9.44 -16.24 19.12
CA GLY A 649 8.13 -16.87 19.13
C GLY A 649 8.16 -18.40 19.05
N VAL A 650 9.32 -19.01 19.20
CA VAL A 650 9.51 -20.46 19.26
C VAL A 650 9.13 -20.94 20.66
N PHE A 651 8.30 -21.99 20.73
CA PHE A 651 8.01 -22.66 21.98
C PHE A 651 9.00 -23.80 22.21
N SER A 652 9.72 -23.76 23.32
CA SER A 652 10.59 -24.81 23.78
C SER A 652 10.08 -25.39 25.11
N LEU A 653 10.40 -26.66 25.34
CA LEU A 653 10.01 -27.34 26.59
C LEU A 653 11.03 -27.00 27.68
N CYS A 654 10.53 -26.70 28.88
CA CYS A 654 11.35 -26.62 30.05
C CYS A 654 11.68 -28.02 30.57
N GLU A 655 12.94 -28.27 30.91
CA GLU A 655 13.29 -29.49 31.61
C GLU A 655 12.73 -29.44 33.07
N THR A 656 11.78 -30.31 33.35
CA THR A 656 11.17 -30.40 34.67
C THR A 656 11.39 -31.79 35.25
N SER A 657 11.96 -31.87 36.43
CA SER A 657 12.12 -33.10 37.22
C SER A 657 10.85 -33.50 37.98
N GLU A 658 9.94 -32.56 38.19
CA GLU A 658 8.72 -32.75 38.98
C GLU A 658 7.46 -32.76 38.10
N LYS A 659 6.50 -33.59 38.50
CA LYS A 659 5.18 -33.63 37.88
C LYS A 659 4.39 -32.41 38.36
N LYS A 660 4.04 -31.50 37.44
CA LYS A 660 3.21 -30.33 37.72
C LYS A 660 1.73 -30.67 37.64
N ASP A 661 0.96 -30.11 38.57
CA ASP A 661 -0.48 -30.19 38.53
C ASP A 661 -1.02 -29.07 37.62
N LEU A 662 -1.72 -29.43 36.54
CA LEU A 662 -2.28 -28.48 35.59
C LEU A 662 -3.39 -27.62 36.22
N ASP A 663 -4.10 -28.14 37.23
CA ASP A 663 -5.17 -27.41 37.93
C ASP A 663 -4.63 -26.33 38.90
N SER A 664 -3.32 -26.28 39.12
CA SER A 664 -2.65 -25.21 39.91
C SER A 664 -2.47 -23.90 39.15
N SER A 665 -2.87 -23.84 37.87
CA SER A 665 -2.78 -22.62 37.04
C SER A 665 -3.73 -21.53 37.53
N LYS A 666 -3.19 -20.34 37.75
CA LYS A 666 -3.99 -19.14 38.09
C LYS A 666 -4.83 -18.67 36.93
N ILE A 667 -4.33 -18.83 35.70
CA ILE A 667 -5.08 -18.52 34.46
C ILE A 667 -6.34 -19.36 34.39
N LEU A 668 -6.23 -20.69 34.60
CA LEU A 668 -7.40 -21.57 34.60
C LEU A 668 -8.37 -21.27 35.75
N ALA A 669 -7.83 -21.02 36.94
CA ALA A 669 -8.65 -20.67 38.10
C ALA A 669 -9.43 -19.37 37.86
N GLY A 670 -8.80 -18.34 37.25
CA GLY A 670 -9.44 -17.09 36.90
C GLY A 670 -10.59 -17.29 35.89
N LEU A 671 -10.32 -18.00 34.78
CA LEU A 671 -11.35 -18.30 33.76
C LEU A 671 -12.54 -19.10 34.33
N LYS A 672 -12.28 -20.08 35.20
CA LYS A 672 -13.34 -20.86 35.86
C LYS A 672 -14.16 -19.99 36.84
N ALA A 673 -13.52 -19.12 37.58
CA ALA A 673 -14.20 -18.18 38.49
C ALA A 673 -15.11 -17.20 37.71
N GLU A 674 -14.66 -16.67 36.59
CA GLU A 674 -15.48 -15.81 35.72
C GLU A 674 -16.69 -16.56 35.11
N MET A 675 -16.59 -17.85 34.89
CA MET A 675 -17.74 -18.71 34.45
C MET A 675 -18.71 -19.04 35.59
N GLY A 676 -18.45 -18.68 36.83
CA GLY A 676 -19.26 -19.01 37.99
C GLY A 676 -19.07 -20.48 38.47
N GLU A 677 -18.07 -21.17 37.95
CA GLU A 677 -17.67 -22.50 38.40
C GLU A 677 -16.80 -22.37 39.68
N ASN A 678 -17.45 -22.02 40.79
CA ASN A 678 -16.76 -22.08 42.09
C ASN A 678 -16.47 -23.53 42.46
N HIS A 679 -15.24 -23.81 42.84
CA HIS A 679 -14.86 -25.10 43.39
C HIS A 679 -15.71 -25.43 44.62
N GLY A 680 -16.54 -26.50 44.53
CA GLY A 680 -17.05 -27.23 45.66
C GLY A 680 -15.95 -28.08 46.27
#